data_760a8ee1d56a0e6de4b3b181adddfdc5
#
_entry.id   760a8ee1d56a0e6de4b3b181adddfdc5
#
_cell.length_a   1.000
_cell.length_b   1.000
_cell.length_c   1.000
_cell.angle_alpha   90.00
_cell.angle_beta   90.00
_cell.angle_gamma   90.00
#
_symmetry.space_group_name_H-M   'P 1'
#
loop_
_entity.id
_entity.type
_entity.pdbx_description
1 polymer ?
#
loop_
_entity_poly.entity_id
_entity_poly.type
_entity_poly.pdbx_seq_one_letter_code
_entity_poly.pdbx_strand_id
1 'polypeptide(L)'
;MRITCVGGGPAGLYFALLAKQRDPRREVVVVERNRPDDTFGFGVVFSDATLDNLEGADRPSYDAIRGSLAHWDELHAHFRGRVLVSKGHGFSGLSRRRLLAILQERARELGVALRFEEEVEDAGEIVSGSDLVVAADGVNSRIRERFADRFQPRIDVRPNRFVWLGTTFPFDAFTFYFEENRHGLFRVHAYRYEPDRSTFIVECREETFRRAGLERAGEDGTIAYFEELFADKLRGHRLLKNRSVWRSFPTVHNERWSAGNVVLLGDAAHTAHFSIGSGTKLALEDAMALVESLGRHARVPEALAAYEAERKPKVLAFQRAAQVSLRWFEDTERYMALDPVEFMFSLLTRSLRVTHEGLKARDPAFVREVDAHVASKAEEQSGARVAGAGGAPPPPMFTPFRLRSLVLENRVVVSPMCQYSADDGRIDDWHLVHLGSRALGGAGLVITEMTDVSAEGRITPGCAGLYRPDHAEGWRRVVDFVHARSRARIGVQLAHAGRKGATKRMWEGADEPLDAGAWPLLSASAIPYLAESQVPRAMDRADMDQVTSDFVQAARRADEAGFDLIELHCAHGYLLSSFISPLTNRRTDAYGGPIEGRMRYPLEVFDAVRAAWPEEKPMSVRISATDWAPGGLTTDDLVALSVMLREHGADIIHVSAGQTDPSSKPEYGRLFQTPLSELVRLEAKVPTIAVGNIQSYADVNSIIAAGRADLCALARAHLYDPYWTRHAAAEQGFDLEWPPQYRSVERYTLRMR
;
A
#
# COMPACT_ATOMS: atom_id res chain seq x y z
N MET A 1 -34.44 7.19 27.81
CA MET A 1 -32.96 7.26 27.70
C MET A 1 -32.60 8.69 27.32
N ARG A 2 -31.78 9.34 28.13
CA ARG A 2 -31.24 10.69 27.89
C ARG A 2 -29.88 10.59 27.17
N ILE A 3 -29.78 11.18 25.98
CA ILE A 3 -28.58 11.17 25.13
C ILE A 3 -28.08 12.59 24.95
N THR A 4 -26.83 12.83 25.25
CA THR A 4 -26.16 14.10 24.97
C THR A 4 -25.10 13.90 23.89
N CYS A 5 -25.27 14.57 22.74
CA CYS A 5 -24.26 14.64 21.69
C CYS A 5 -23.44 15.91 21.86
N VAL A 6 -22.15 15.76 22.02
CA VAL A 6 -21.22 16.90 22.09
C VAL A 6 -20.61 17.09 20.71
N GLY A 7 -20.99 18.20 20.06
CA GLY A 7 -20.62 18.53 18.67
C GLY A 7 -21.78 18.46 17.68
N GLY A 8 -22.12 19.60 17.06
CA GLY A 8 -23.15 19.79 16.05
C GLY A 8 -22.65 19.62 14.60
N GLY A 9 -21.57 18.86 14.39
CA GLY A 9 -21.09 18.47 13.07
C GLY A 9 -21.94 17.37 12.42
N PRO A 10 -21.60 16.95 11.16
CA PRO A 10 -22.38 15.93 10.45
C PRO A 10 -22.60 14.63 11.26
N ALA A 11 -21.59 14.15 11.97
CA ALA A 11 -21.66 12.94 12.80
C ALA A 11 -22.71 13.07 13.91
N GLY A 12 -22.59 14.14 14.74
CA GLY A 12 -23.47 14.33 15.90
C GLY A 12 -24.91 14.62 15.52
N LEU A 13 -25.14 15.49 14.51
CA LEU A 13 -26.49 15.78 14.01
C LEU A 13 -27.14 14.54 13.39
N TYR A 14 -26.40 13.79 12.57
CA TYR A 14 -26.96 12.61 11.90
C TYR A 14 -27.26 11.49 12.90
N PHE A 15 -26.37 11.28 13.86
CA PHE A 15 -26.65 10.37 14.97
C PHE A 15 -27.92 10.81 15.75
N ALA A 16 -28.01 12.08 16.11
CA ALA A 16 -29.11 12.60 16.93
C ALA A 16 -30.48 12.42 16.25
N LEU A 17 -30.57 12.78 14.96
CA LEU A 17 -31.81 12.62 14.19
C LEU A 17 -32.19 11.14 14.03
N LEU A 18 -31.24 10.23 13.70
CA LEU A 18 -31.53 8.82 13.56
C LEU A 18 -31.90 8.16 14.91
N ALA A 19 -31.23 8.56 16.01
CA ALA A 19 -31.55 8.08 17.33
C ALA A 19 -32.98 8.46 17.76
N LYS A 20 -33.41 9.69 17.44
CA LYS A 20 -34.77 10.18 17.71
C LYS A 20 -35.81 9.55 16.79
N GLN A 21 -35.50 9.37 15.53
CA GLN A 21 -36.34 8.67 14.55
C GLN A 21 -36.59 7.21 14.97
N ARG A 22 -35.55 6.52 15.44
CA ARG A 22 -35.65 5.11 15.88
C ARG A 22 -36.51 4.92 17.12
N ASP A 23 -36.44 5.82 18.08
CA ASP A 23 -37.30 5.82 19.28
C ASP A 23 -37.62 7.28 19.69
N PRO A 24 -38.81 7.76 19.34
CA PRO A 24 -39.25 9.15 19.66
C PRO A 24 -39.27 9.49 21.15
N ARG A 25 -39.27 8.49 22.05
CA ARG A 25 -39.24 8.69 23.50
C ARG A 25 -37.86 9.08 24.04
N ARG A 26 -36.80 8.91 23.26
CA ARG A 26 -35.45 9.32 23.65
C ARG A 26 -35.40 10.83 23.83
N GLU A 27 -34.80 11.29 24.91
CA GLU A 27 -34.43 12.68 25.07
C GLU A 27 -33.05 12.89 24.45
N VAL A 28 -32.98 13.57 23.31
CA VAL A 28 -31.73 13.78 22.57
C VAL A 28 -31.41 15.26 22.52
N VAL A 29 -30.24 15.62 23.02
CA VAL A 29 -29.72 17.00 23.02
C VAL A 29 -28.40 17.02 22.26
N VAL A 30 -28.21 18.00 21.37
CA VAL A 30 -26.94 18.31 20.71
C VAL A 30 -26.44 19.62 21.26
N VAL A 31 -25.22 19.63 21.79
CA VAL A 31 -24.52 20.83 22.30
C VAL A 31 -23.39 21.19 21.34
N GLU A 32 -23.41 22.40 20.82
CA GLU A 32 -22.42 22.90 19.85
C GLU A 32 -21.91 24.29 20.25
N ARG A 33 -20.59 24.45 20.31
CA ARG A 33 -19.94 25.72 20.72
C ARG A 33 -20.01 26.83 19.70
N ASN A 34 -20.17 26.49 18.42
CA ASN A 34 -20.25 27.45 17.32
C ASN A 34 -21.72 27.84 17.02
N ARG A 35 -21.87 28.83 16.18
CA ARG A 35 -23.18 29.21 15.64
C ARG A 35 -23.72 28.17 14.67
N PRO A 36 -25.03 28.11 14.43
CA PRO A 36 -25.65 27.15 13.53
C PRO A 36 -25.09 27.16 12.10
N ASP A 37 -24.66 28.31 11.62
CA ASP A 37 -24.19 28.55 10.27
C ASP A 37 -22.66 28.59 10.15
N ASP A 38 -21.94 28.49 11.26
CA ASP A 38 -20.48 28.46 11.28
C ASP A 38 -19.94 27.13 10.70
N THR A 39 -19.10 27.24 9.66
CA THR A 39 -18.44 26.09 9.05
C THR A 39 -16.96 26.36 8.81
N PHE A 40 -16.18 25.29 8.76
CA PHE A 40 -14.79 25.30 8.29
C PHE A 40 -14.73 24.68 6.90
N GLY A 41 -14.01 25.33 5.97
CA GLY A 41 -13.95 24.90 4.58
C GLY A 41 -15.26 25.20 3.82
N PHE A 42 -15.43 24.59 2.67
CA PHE A 42 -16.46 24.98 1.71
C PHE A 42 -17.36 23.80 1.32
N GLY A 43 -16.86 22.86 0.53
CA GLY A 43 -17.63 21.73 0.03
C GLY A 43 -17.25 20.41 0.69
N VAL A 44 -18.16 19.45 0.60
CA VAL A 44 -17.94 18.03 0.89
C VAL A 44 -18.22 17.22 -0.36
N VAL A 45 -17.55 16.08 -0.52
CA VAL A 45 -17.72 15.17 -1.65
C VAL A 45 -18.37 13.87 -1.18
N PHE A 46 -19.34 13.41 -1.97
CA PHE A 46 -19.97 12.09 -1.82
C PHE A 46 -19.73 11.26 -3.06
N SER A 47 -19.57 9.95 -2.90
CA SER A 47 -19.70 8.97 -3.97
C SER A 47 -21.13 8.43 -4.00
N ASP A 48 -21.55 7.91 -5.14
CA ASP A 48 -22.89 7.33 -5.30
C ASP A 48 -23.18 6.26 -4.25
N ALA A 49 -22.23 5.36 -3.97
CA ALA A 49 -22.37 4.35 -2.92
C ALA A 49 -22.59 4.92 -1.50
N THR A 50 -22.15 6.16 -1.24
CA THR A 50 -22.44 6.84 0.03
C THR A 50 -23.89 7.31 0.08
N LEU A 51 -24.37 7.85 -1.03
CA LEU A 51 -25.74 8.32 -1.15
C LEU A 51 -26.76 7.20 -0.99
N ASP A 52 -26.50 6.01 -1.55
CA ASP A 52 -27.33 4.81 -1.40
C ASP A 52 -27.54 4.41 0.08
N ASN A 53 -26.47 4.50 0.89
CA ASN A 53 -26.56 4.20 2.33
C ASN A 53 -27.43 5.22 3.09
N LEU A 54 -27.41 6.49 2.69
CA LEU A 54 -28.23 7.54 3.32
C LEU A 54 -29.72 7.38 2.99
N GLU A 55 -30.05 6.92 1.78
CA GLU A 55 -31.43 6.67 1.35
C GLU A 55 -32.15 5.69 2.29
N GLY A 56 -31.47 4.61 2.66
CA GLY A 56 -32.03 3.59 3.56
C GLY A 56 -32.14 4.04 5.02
N ALA A 57 -31.37 5.03 5.44
CA ALA A 57 -31.32 5.48 6.83
C ALA A 57 -32.37 6.54 7.19
N ASP A 58 -32.46 7.63 6.42
CA ASP A 58 -33.48 8.68 6.56
C ASP A 58 -33.81 9.30 5.21
N ARG A 59 -34.90 8.88 4.60
CA ARG A 59 -35.31 9.30 3.27
C ARG A 59 -35.51 10.82 3.14
N PRO A 60 -36.12 11.57 4.11
CA PRO A 60 -36.28 13.00 3.99
C PRO A 60 -34.97 13.78 3.91
N SER A 61 -33.96 13.45 4.76
CA SER A 61 -32.64 14.10 4.68
C SER A 61 -31.91 13.71 3.40
N TYR A 62 -32.02 12.46 2.94
CA TYR A 62 -31.45 12.01 1.67
C TYR A 62 -32.01 12.81 0.49
N ASP A 63 -33.35 12.97 0.38
CA ASP A 63 -33.98 13.70 -0.72
C ASP A 63 -33.55 15.20 -0.73
N ALA A 64 -33.42 15.81 0.44
CA ALA A 64 -32.93 17.19 0.58
C ALA A 64 -31.46 17.34 0.20
N ILE A 65 -30.61 16.35 0.60
CA ILE A 65 -29.18 16.27 0.22
C ILE A 65 -29.08 16.10 -1.29
N ARG A 66 -29.76 15.11 -1.86
CA ARG A 66 -29.74 14.79 -3.30
C ARG A 66 -30.17 15.98 -4.15
N GLY A 67 -31.21 16.68 -3.73
CA GLY A 67 -31.71 17.90 -4.42
C GLY A 67 -30.76 19.10 -4.41
N SER A 68 -29.69 19.03 -3.58
CA SER A 68 -28.71 20.12 -3.41
C SER A 68 -27.33 19.77 -3.98
N LEU A 69 -27.15 18.58 -4.59
CA LEU A 69 -25.85 18.11 -5.09
C LEU A 69 -25.47 18.78 -6.41
N ALA A 70 -24.17 19.10 -6.54
CA ALA A 70 -23.51 19.32 -7.83
C ALA A 70 -22.82 18.02 -8.24
N HIS A 71 -23.24 17.42 -9.36
CA HIS A 71 -22.72 16.14 -9.86
C HIS A 71 -21.69 16.36 -10.97
N TRP A 72 -20.66 15.50 -11.02
CA TRP A 72 -19.70 15.39 -12.12
C TRP A 72 -19.19 13.95 -12.24
N ASP A 73 -18.82 13.59 -13.46
CA ASP A 73 -18.38 12.24 -13.82
C ASP A 73 -16.88 12.16 -14.15
N GLU A 74 -16.29 13.31 -14.49
CA GLU A 74 -14.91 13.38 -14.94
C GLU A 74 -13.95 13.77 -13.82
N LEU A 75 -12.72 13.28 -13.92
CA LEU A 75 -11.56 13.70 -13.15
C LEU A 75 -10.50 14.24 -14.09
N HIS A 76 -10.08 15.48 -13.86
CA HIS A 76 -9.04 16.16 -14.65
C HIS A 76 -7.77 16.29 -13.83
N ALA A 77 -6.62 15.95 -14.43
CA ALA A 77 -5.30 16.23 -13.85
C ALA A 77 -4.50 17.13 -14.80
N HIS A 78 -4.17 18.32 -14.34
CA HIS A 78 -3.27 19.22 -15.04
C HIS A 78 -1.84 18.91 -14.65
N PHE A 79 -1.09 18.34 -15.60
CA PHE A 79 0.26 17.84 -15.38
C PHE A 79 1.16 18.17 -16.56
N ARG A 80 2.25 18.89 -16.34
CA ARG A 80 3.25 19.29 -17.35
C ARG A 80 2.61 19.91 -18.60
N GLY A 81 1.68 20.86 -18.41
CA GLY A 81 1.02 21.58 -19.51
C GLY A 81 -0.05 20.75 -20.26
N ARG A 82 -0.31 19.51 -19.86
CA ARG A 82 -1.36 18.65 -20.43
C ARG A 82 -2.51 18.53 -19.45
N VAL A 83 -3.71 18.36 -19.97
CA VAL A 83 -4.90 17.97 -19.20
C VAL A 83 -5.20 16.51 -19.49
N LEU A 84 -5.11 15.70 -18.46
CA LEU A 84 -5.38 14.25 -18.50
C LEU A 84 -6.78 14.05 -17.92
N VAL A 85 -7.61 13.29 -18.62
CA VAL A 85 -9.03 13.11 -18.27
C VAL A 85 -9.33 11.63 -18.05
N SER A 86 -10.07 11.32 -16.99
CA SER A 86 -10.68 10.02 -16.78
C SER A 86 -12.14 10.19 -16.40
N LYS A 87 -13.00 9.26 -16.83
CA LYS A 87 -14.46 9.31 -16.73
C LYS A 87 -15.02 8.20 -15.85
N GLY A 88 -16.31 8.21 -15.61
CA GLY A 88 -17.03 7.16 -14.87
C GLY A 88 -16.76 7.16 -13.36
N HIS A 89 -16.43 8.33 -12.78
CA HIS A 89 -16.09 8.40 -11.35
C HIS A 89 -17.30 8.64 -10.44
N GLY A 90 -18.40 9.23 -10.94
CA GLY A 90 -19.65 9.40 -10.20
C GLY A 90 -19.49 10.11 -8.85
N PHE A 91 -19.02 11.36 -8.86
CA PHE A 91 -18.88 12.17 -7.67
C PHE A 91 -19.94 13.28 -7.59
N SER A 92 -20.30 13.63 -6.37
CA SER A 92 -21.21 14.74 -6.10
C SER A 92 -20.66 15.65 -5.00
N GLY A 93 -20.71 16.94 -5.21
CA GLY A 93 -20.33 17.96 -4.24
C GLY A 93 -21.54 18.62 -3.61
N LEU A 94 -21.41 18.99 -2.34
CA LEU A 94 -22.42 19.72 -1.59
C LEU A 94 -21.76 20.76 -0.70
N SER A 95 -22.36 21.95 -0.61
CA SER A 95 -21.94 22.95 0.38
C SER A 95 -22.02 22.38 1.79
N ARG A 96 -20.92 22.49 2.54
CA ARG A 96 -20.88 22.03 3.94
C ARG A 96 -21.93 22.74 4.79
N ARG A 97 -22.14 24.03 4.54
CA ARG A 97 -23.19 24.84 5.19
C ARG A 97 -24.58 24.28 4.89
N ARG A 98 -24.86 23.93 3.61
CA ARG A 98 -26.15 23.36 3.21
C ARG A 98 -26.38 21.99 3.85
N LEU A 99 -25.36 21.13 3.90
CA LEU A 99 -25.46 19.85 4.58
C LEU A 99 -25.86 20.02 6.05
N LEU A 100 -25.16 20.91 6.79
CA LEU A 100 -25.51 21.16 8.20
C LEU A 100 -26.92 21.73 8.37
N ALA A 101 -27.35 22.64 7.51
CA ALA A 101 -28.71 23.18 7.55
C ALA A 101 -29.77 22.07 7.38
N ILE A 102 -29.62 21.20 6.38
CA ILE A 102 -30.50 20.05 6.15
C ILE A 102 -30.59 19.14 7.40
N LEU A 103 -29.44 18.79 7.96
CA LEU A 103 -29.41 17.91 9.15
C LEU A 103 -30.00 18.59 10.38
N GLN A 104 -29.78 19.90 10.58
CA GLN A 104 -30.37 20.70 11.67
C GLN A 104 -31.87 20.83 11.53
N GLU A 105 -32.39 21.13 10.32
CA GLU A 105 -33.83 21.21 10.05
C GLU A 105 -34.49 19.87 10.37
N ARG A 106 -33.93 18.78 9.86
CA ARG A 106 -34.43 17.42 10.09
C ARG A 106 -34.40 17.02 11.56
N ALA A 107 -33.33 17.34 12.29
CA ALA A 107 -33.20 17.09 13.72
C ALA A 107 -34.28 17.82 14.53
N ARG A 108 -34.56 19.10 14.20
CA ARG A 108 -35.65 19.89 14.84
C ARG A 108 -37.03 19.31 14.56
N GLU A 109 -37.33 18.90 13.32
CA GLU A 109 -38.58 18.25 12.95
C GLU A 109 -38.85 16.99 13.80
N LEU A 110 -37.81 16.23 14.11
CA LEU A 110 -37.91 15.02 14.93
C LEU A 110 -37.94 15.31 16.44
N GLY A 111 -37.78 16.58 16.84
CA GLY A 111 -37.81 16.99 18.25
C GLY A 111 -36.45 16.76 18.97
N VAL A 112 -35.33 16.83 18.29
CA VAL A 112 -34.00 16.92 18.88
C VAL A 112 -33.77 18.34 19.41
N ALA A 113 -33.31 18.49 20.65
CA ALA A 113 -32.94 19.78 21.24
C ALA A 113 -31.56 20.20 20.72
N LEU A 114 -31.46 21.29 19.98
CA LEU A 114 -30.19 21.83 19.48
C LEU A 114 -29.82 23.08 20.30
N ARG A 115 -28.66 23.05 20.96
CA ARG A 115 -28.09 24.13 21.76
C ARG A 115 -26.78 24.57 21.10
N PHE A 116 -26.80 25.74 20.52
CA PHE A 116 -25.66 26.37 19.86
C PHE A 116 -25.03 27.44 20.76
N GLU A 117 -23.81 27.82 20.47
CA GLU A 117 -23.01 28.79 21.25
C GLU A 117 -22.86 28.35 22.72
N GLU A 118 -22.91 27.02 22.97
CA GLU A 118 -22.77 26.41 24.28
C GLU A 118 -21.55 25.48 24.26
N GLU A 119 -20.52 25.83 25.00
CA GLU A 119 -19.31 25.03 25.11
C GLU A 119 -19.40 24.11 26.34
N VAL A 120 -19.03 22.85 26.17
CA VAL A 120 -18.94 21.88 27.25
C VAL A 120 -17.65 22.15 28.05
N GLU A 121 -17.79 22.79 29.22
CA GLU A 121 -16.68 23.08 30.11
C GLU A 121 -16.32 21.88 31.00
N ASP A 122 -17.32 21.21 31.59
CA ASP A 122 -17.15 20.02 32.40
C ASP A 122 -17.77 18.76 31.75
N ALA A 123 -16.91 17.92 31.19
CA ALA A 123 -17.31 16.63 30.65
C ALA A 123 -17.88 15.68 31.72
N GLY A 124 -17.47 15.80 32.99
CA GLY A 124 -17.95 14.98 34.10
C GLY A 124 -19.41 15.20 34.40
N GLU A 125 -19.88 16.45 34.38
CA GLU A 125 -21.28 16.81 34.61
C GLU A 125 -22.20 16.20 33.53
N ILE A 126 -21.79 16.32 32.26
CA ILE A 126 -22.55 15.75 31.14
C ILE A 126 -22.60 14.24 31.22
N VAL A 127 -21.50 13.60 31.56
CA VAL A 127 -21.40 12.12 31.67
C VAL A 127 -22.32 11.63 32.82
N SER A 128 -22.34 12.31 33.95
CA SER A 128 -23.19 11.92 35.08
C SER A 128 -24.69 12.20 34.83
N GLY A 129 -25.00 13.23 34.03
CA GLY A 129 -26.37 13.66 33.71
C GLY A 129 -27.01 12.93 32.51
N SER A 130 -26.29 12.01 31.84
CA SER A 130 -26.76 11.34 30.62
C SER A 130 -26.64 9.82 30.74
N ASP A 131 -27.61 9.11 30.15
CA ASP A 131 -27.51 7.65 29.97
C ASP A 131 -26.47 7.28 28.91
N LEU A 132 -26.27 8.15 27.91
CA LEU A 132 -25.26 8.01 26.83
C LEU A 132 -24.72 9.39 26.44
N VAL A 133 -23.41 9.51 26.36
CA VAL A 133 -22.71 10.67 25.78
C VAL A 133 -22.03 10.28 24.51
N VAL A 134 -22.35 10.99 23.40
CA VAL A 134 -21.74 10.81 22.08
C VAL A 134 -20.82 11.98 21.83
N ALA A 135 -19.52 11.71 21.87
CA ALA A 135 -18.47 12.68 21.58
C ALA A 135 -18.24 12.79 20.07
N ALA A 136 -18.85 13.78 19.44
CA ALA A 136 -18.75 14.13 18.02
C ALA A 136 -18.13 15.53 17.83
N ASP A 137 -17.29 15.96 18.77
CA ASP A 137 -16.68 17.29 18.89
C ASP A 137 -15.43 17.47 18.02
N GLY A 138 -15.22 16.54 17.06
CA GLY A 138 -14.30 16.67 15.96
C GLY A 138 -12.86 16.33 16.30
N VAL A 139 -11.94 16.69 15.40
CA VAL A 139 -10.52 16.32 15.45
C VAL A 139 -9.81 16.75 16.72
N ASN A 140 -10.20 17.88 17.29
CA ASN A 140 -9.66 18.43 18.55
C ASN A 140 -10.59 18.11 19.75
N SER A 141 -11.14 16.89 19.79
CA SER A 141 -12.09 16.45 20.80
C SER A 141 -11.56 16.63 22.23
N ARG A 142 -12.25 17.46 23.00
CA ARG A 142 -11.97 17.64 24.45
C ARG A 142 -12.43 16.43 25.27
N ILE A 143 -13.49 15.75 24.83
CA ILE A 143 -13.96 14.52 25.49
C ILE A 143 -12.90 13.43 25.34
N ARG A 144 -12.34 13.23 24.13
CA ARG A 144 -11.24 12.29 23.90
C ARG A 144 -10.04 12.61 24.78
N GLU A 145 -9.66 13.87 24.86
CA GLU A 145 -8.53 14.32 25.68
C GLU A 145 -8.79 14.09 27.18
N ARG A 146 -9.98 14.42 27.69
CA ARG A 146 -10.38 14.24 29.08
C ARG A 146 -10.35 12.78 29.54
N PHE A 147 -10.62 11.84 28.65
CA PHE A 147 -10.61 10.40 28.91
C PHE A 147 -9.48 9.69 28.14
N ALA A 148 -8.34 10.36 27.93
CA ALA A 148 -7.22 9.85 27.15
C ALA A 148 -6.68 8.51 27.66
N ASP A 149 -6.61 8.30 28.96
CA ASP A 149 -6.19 7.03 29.59
C ASP A 149 -7.10 5.85 29.23
N ARG A 150 -8.35 6.12 28.88
CA ARG A 150 -9.32 5.07 28.51
C ARG A 150 -9.37 4.86 27.01
N PHE A 151 -9.34 5.93 26.20
CA PHE A 151 -9.38 5.86 24.74
C PHE A 151 -8.03 5.55 24.12
N GLN A 152 -6.92 5.89 24.79
CA GLN A 152 -5.53 5.69 24.34
C GLN A 152 -5.32 6.25 22.93
N PRO A 153 -5.49 7.57 22.73
CA PRO A 153 -5.36 8.19 21.43
C PRO A 153 -3.92 8.18 20.94
N ARG A 154 -3.74 7.95 19.63
CA ARG A 154 -2.50 8.20 18.89
C ARG A 154 -2.81 9.22 17.81
N ILE A 155 -2.06 10.32 17.80
CA ILE A 155 -2.26 11.40 16.81
C ILE A 155 -0.94 11.56 16.06
N ASP A 156 -0.98 11.26 14.76
CA ASP A 156 0.14 11.45 13.84
C ASP A 156 -0.11 12.71 13.01
N VAL A 157 0.67 13.77 13.27
CA VAL A 157 0.57 15.03 12.53
C VAL A 157 1.47 14.95 11.31
N ARG A 158 0.85 15.03 10.13
CA ARG A 158 1.54 14.84 8.85
C ARG A 158 2.37 16.08 8.47
N PRO A 159 3.49 15.88 7.72
CA PRO A 159 4.43 16.97 7.43
C PRO A 159 3.91 17.99 6.43
N ASN A 160 3.03 17.60 5.50
CA ASN A 160 2.49 18.54 4.51
C ASN A 160 1.63 19.62 5.15
N ARG A 161 1.67 20.80 4.55
CA ARG A 161 0.79 21.93 4.83
C ARG A 161 -0.32 22.00 3.81
N PHE A 162 -1.53 22.29 4.27
CA PHE A 162 -2.65 22.57 3.39
C PHE A 162 -3.46 23.78 3.87
N VAL A 163 -4.09 24.45 2.91
CA VAL A 163 -5.08 25.51 3.16
C VAL A 163 -6.34 25.22 2.37
N TRP A 164 -7.48 25.40 3.02
CA TRP A 164 -8.79 25.16 2.40
C TRP A 164 -9.38 26.49 1.95
N LEU A 165 -9.30 26.75 0.64
CA LEU A 165 -9.88 27.91 -0.01
C LEU A 165 -11.14 27.51 -0.79
N GLY A 166 -11.93 28.49 -1.16
CA GLY A 166 -12.98 28.40 -2.18
C GLY A 166 -12.61 29.22 -3.39
N THR A 167 -13.42 29.12 -4.43
CA THR A 167 -13.33 29.98 -5.62
C THR A 167 -14.71 30.22 -6.25
N THR A 168 -14.85 31.33 -6.95
CA THR A 168 -16.00 31.61 -7.82
C THR A 168 -15.90 30.91 -9.19
N PHE A 169 -14.82 30.16 -9.46
CA PHE A 169 -14.67 29.36 -10.67
C PHE A 169 -15.48 28.06 -10.53
N PRO A 170 -16.51 27.83 -11.42
CA PRO A 170 -17.36 26.64 -11.34
C PRO A 170 -16.71 25.46 -12.09
N PHE A 171 -15.86 24.68 -11.40
CA PHE A 171 -15.23 23.51 -12.00
C PHE A 171 -16.27 22.49 -12.50
N ASP A 172 -16.09 21.99 -13.72
CA ASP A 172 -16.97 20.97 -14.33
C ASP A 172 -16.59 19.53 -13.96
N ALA A 173 -15.41 19.34 -13.38
CA ALA A 173 -14.86 18.03 -13.00
C ALA A 173 -14.15 18.14 -11.65
N PHE A 174 -13.87 17.00 -11.04
CA PHE A 174 -12.88 16.96 -9.97
C PHE A 174 -11.51 17.22 -10.58
N THR A 175 -10.88 18.33 -10.22
CA THR A 175 -9.68 18.82 -10.89
C THR A 175 -8.49 18.82 -9.95
N PHE A 176 -7.39 18.23 -10.40
CA PHE A 176 -6.08 18.34 -9.78
C PHE A 176 -5.18 19.25 -10.58
N TYR A 177 -4.46 20.16 -9.90
CA TYR A 177 -3.33 20.88 -10.44
C TYR A 177 -2.05 20.43 -9.75
N PHE A 178 -0.98 20.29 -10.54
CA PHE A 178 0.39 20.02 -10.09
C PHE A 178 1.28 21.12 -10.70
N GLU A 179 1.46 22.20 -9.92
CA GLU A 179 2.21 23.39 -10.39
C GLU A 179 3.51 23.54 -9.63
N GLU A 180 4.59 23.59 -10.35
CA GLU A 180 5.95 23.79 -9.82
C GLU A 180 6.45 25.18 -10.13
N ASN A 181 7.02 25.86 -9.14
CA ASN A 181 7.71 27.13 -9.30
C ASN A 181 9.03 27.14 -8.53
N ARG A 182 9.71 28.31 -8.47
CA ARG A 182 10.99 28.47 -7.74
C ARG A 182 10.95 28.09 -6.26
N HIS A 183 9.77 27.98 -5.65
CA HIS A 183 9.60 27.61 -4.25
C HIS A 183 9.36 26.11 -4.04
N GLY A 184 8.93 25.41 -5.08
CA GLY A 184 8.63 23.98 -5.10
C GLY A 184 7.27 23.66 -5.69
N LEU A 185 6.76 22.48 -5.40
CA LEU A 185 5.52 21.94 -5.96
C LEU A 185 4.31 22.29 -5.08
N PHE A 186 3.26 22.82 -5.71
CA PHE A 186 1.94 23.03 -5.16
C PHE A 186 0.92 22.10 -5.83
N ARG A 187 0.10 21.45 -5.01
CA ARG A 187 -0.96 20.55 -5.46
C ARG A 187 -2.31 21.14 -5.11
N VAL A 188 -3.24 21.08 -6.03
CA VAL A 188 -4.61 21.60 -5.82
C VAL A 188 -5.61 20.48 -6.00
N HIS A 189 -6.59 20.44 -5.11
CA HIS A 189 -7.79 19.61 -5.21
C HIS A 189 -8.99 20.55 -5.35
N ALA A 190 -9.59 20.59 -6.53
CA ALA A 190 -10.70 21.49 -6.79
C ALA A 190 -11.94 20.74 -7.29
N TYR A 191 -13.13 21.14 -6.79
CA TYR A 191 -14.40 20.56 -7.18
C TYR A 191 -15.56 21.48 -6.84
N ARG A 192 -16.59 21.48 -7.65
CA ARG A 192 -17.79 22.29 -7.49
C ARG A 192 -18.66 21.76 -6.34
N TYR A 193 -19.26 22.67 -5.55
CA TYR A 193 -20.19 22.31 -4.49
C TYR A 193 -21.50 23.15 -4.52
N GLU A 194 -21.52 24.23 -5.32
CA GLU A 194 -22.67 25.05 -5.67
C GLU A 194 -22.59 25.43 -7.16
N PRO A 195 -23.66 25.91 -7.79
CA PRO A 195 -23.66 26.20 -9.22
C PRO A 195 -22.54 27.15 -9.68
N ASP A 196 -22.17 28.12 -8.83
CA ASP A 196 -21.20 29.19 -9.10
C ASP A 196 -19.96 29.16 -8.20
N ARG A 197 -19.77 28.11 -7.42
CA ARG A 197 -18.68 28.01 -6.43
C ARG A 197 -18.05 26.64 -6.35
N SER A 198 -16.74 26.66 -6.13
CA SER A 198 -15.95 25.44 -5.97
C SER A 198 -15.02 25.53 -4.76
N THR A 199 -14.70 24.38 -4.21
CA THR A 199 -13.59 24.20 -3.27
C THR A 199 -12.27 24.31 -4.03
N PHE A 200 -11.21 24.85 -3.37
CA PHE A 200 -9.87 24.98 -3.91
C PHE A 200 -8.87 24.73 -2.78
N ILE A 201 -8.54 23.46 -2.53
CA ILE A 201 -7.60 23.05 -1.47
C ILE A 201 -6.20 23.07 -2.05
N VAL A 202 -5.30 23.83 -1.46
CA VAL A 202 -3.88 23.84 -1.84
C VAL A 202 -3.06 23.11 -0.79
N GLU A 203 -2.19 22.23 -1.26
CA GLU A 203 -1.29 21.41 -0.44
C GLU A 203 0.15 21.54 -0.94
N CYS A 204 1.13 21.62 -0.03
CA CYS A 204 2.55 21.60 -0.34
C CYS A 204 3.37 21.03 0.82
N ARG A 205 4.64 20.72 0.56
CA ARG A 205 5.60 20.36 1.62
C ARG A 205 5.89 21.55 2.53
N GLU A 206 6.30 21.27 3.76
CA GLU A 206 6.70 22.28 4.74
C GLU A 206 7.82 23.20 4.21
N GLU A 207 8.81 22.65 3.50
CA GLU A 207 9.90 23.43 2.89
C GLU A 207 9.39 24.39 1.81
N THR A 208 8.46 23.94 0.97
CA THR A 208 7.81 24.76 -0.06
C THR A 208 7.01 25.89 0.57
N PHE A 209 6.23 25.57 1.63
CA PHE A 209 5.46 26.53 2.39
C PHE A 209 6.32 27.66 2.96
N ARG A 210 7.48 27.31 3.58
CA ARG A 210 8.42 28.27 4.15
C ARG A 210 9.14 29.09 3.08
N ARG A 211 9.64 28.43 2.02
CA ARG A 211 10.33 29.13 0.91
C ARG A 211 9.41 30.13 0.19
N ALA A 212 8.13 29.83 0.11
CA ALA A 212 7.13 30.74 -0.46
C ALA A 212 6.71 31.88 0.48
N GLY A 213 7.19 31.89 1.72
CA GLY A 213 6.86 32.95 2.71
C GLY A 213 5.44 32.89 3.23
N LEU A 214 4.71 31.78 2.99
CA LEU A 214 3.29 31.64 3.31
C LEU A 214 3.02 31.57 4.82
N GLU A 215 4.01 31.26 5.64
CA GLU A 215 3.92 31.29 7.11
C GLU A 215 3.59 32.69 7.67
N ARG A 216 3.94 33.76 6.92
CA ARG A 216 3.77 35.17 7.32
C ARG A 216 2.69 35.88 6.48
N ALA A 217 2.16 35.21 5.45
CA ALA A 217 1.29 35.86 4.47
C ALA A 217 -0.14 36.16 5.00
N GLY A 218 -0.59 35.48 6.05
CA GLY A 218 -1.97 35.53 6.50
C GLY A 218 -2.95 35.03 5.41
N GLU A 219 -4.26 35.19 5.64
CA GLU A 219 -5.26 34.71 4.67
C GLU A 219 -5.21 35.52 3.36
N ASP A 220 -5.14 36.86 3.43
CA ASP A 220 -5.17 37.71 2.24
C ASP A 220 -3.90 37.59 1.40
N GLY A 221 -2.73 37.49 2.04
CA GLY A 221 -1.46 37.23 1.34
C GLY A 221 -1.42 35.84 0.71
N THR A 222 -2.01 34.84 1.33
CA THR A 222 -2.18 33.48 0.78
C THR A 222 -3.07 33.52 -0.48
N ILE A 223 -4.19 34.23 -0.44
CA ILE A 223 -5.08 34.39 -1.59
C ILE A 223 -4.35 35.08 -2.74
N ALA A 224 -3.68 36.23 -2.49
CA ALA A 224 -2.97 36.97 -3.51
C ALA A 224 -1.89 36.10 -4.19
N TYR A 225 -1.12 35.33 -3.40
CA TYR A 225 -0.09 34.43 -3.92
C TYR A 225 -0.68 33.38 -4.89
N PHE A 226 -1.80 32.75 -4.53
CA PHE A 226 -2.39 31.72 -5.38
C PHE A 226 -3.25 32.26 -6.50
N GLU A 227 -3.86 33.43 -6.38
CA GLU A 227 -4.49 34.11 -7.52
C GLU A 227 -3.46 34.47 -8.59
N GLU A 228 -2.23 34.84 -8.20
CA GLU A 228 -1.12 35.05 -9.13
C GLU A 228 -0.62 33.74 -9.75
N LEU A 229 -0.34 32.72 -8.91
CA LEU A 229 0.18 31.44 -9.38
C LEU A 229 -0.77 30.71 -10.33
N PHE A 230 -2.07 30.78 -10.08
CA PHE A 230 -3.13 30.11 -10.85
C PHE A 230 -3.95 31.05 -11.72
N ALA A 231 -3.44 32.24 -12.08
CA ALA A 231 -4.17 33.25 -12.81
C ALA A 231 -4.74 32.76 -14.14
N ASP A 232 -3.97 32.00 -14.89
CA ASP A 232 -4.38 31.38 -16.17
C ASP A 232 -5.47 30.32 -16.00
N LYS A 233 -5.48 29.61 -14.87
CA LYS A 233 -6.42 28.54 -14.54
C LYS A 233 -7.71 29.07 -13.92
N LEU A 234 -7.61 30.12 -13.12
CA LEU A 234 -8.76 30.78 -12.50
C LEU A 234 -9.49 31.72 -13.48
N ARG A 235 -8.87 32.13 -14.61
CA ARG A 235 -9.50 32.90 -15.68
C ARG A 235 -10.24 34.17 -15.19
N GLY A 236 -9.64 34.89 -14.24
CA GLY A 236 -10.19 36.09 -13.63
C GLY A 236 -11.18 35.85 -12.47
N HIS A 237 -11.47 34.62 -12.13
CA HIS A 237 -12.24 34.30 -10.93
C HIS A 237 -11.41 34.48 -9.67
N ARG A 238 -12.09 34.76 -8.54
CA ARG A 238 -11.45 35.05 -7.25
C ARG A 238 -11.38 33.83 -6.37
N LEU A 239 -10.35 33.77 -5.53
CA LEU A 239 -10.28 32.85 -4.40
C LEU A 239 -11.07 33.42 -3.21
N LEU A 240 -11.67 32.53 -2.44
CA LEU A 240 -12.50 32.84 -1.28
C LEU A 240 -11.87 32.25 -0.01
N LYS A 241 -11.96 32.97 1.11
CA LYS A 241 -11.56 32.54 2.43
C LYS A 241 -12.77 32.22 3.32
N ASN A 242 -12.59 31.24 4.20
CA ASN A 242 -13.53 30.91 5.26
C ASN A 242 -12.76 30.31 6.44
N ARG A 243 -12.13 31.16 7.25
CA ARG A 243 -11.16 30.74 8.29
C ARG A 243 -10.05 29.85 7.70
N SER A 244 -9.53 30.29 6.55
CA SER A 244 -8.60 29.54 5.67
C SER A 244 -7.16 29.64 6.21
N VAL A 245 -6.90 28.93 7.29
CA VAL A 245 -5.60 28.90 7.95
C VAL A 245 -4.79 27.68 7.50
N TRP A 246 -3.51 27.84 7.24
CA TRP A 246 -2.59 26.76 6.97
C TRP A 246 -2.50 25.78 8.13
N ARG A 247 -2.62 24.50 7.83
CA ARG A 247 -2.62 23.41 8.82
C ARG A 247 -1.88 22.21 8.29
N SER A 248 -1.40 21.37 9.21
CA SER A 248 -1.02 19.99 8.93
C SER A 248 -2.18 19.05 9.23
N PHE A 249 -2.29 17.97 8.51
CA PHE A 249 -3.37 17.00 8.72
C PHE A 249 -3.03 16.08 9.90
N PRO A 250 -3.87 15.99 10.94
CA PRO A 250 -3.70 15.02 12.01
C PRO A 250 -4.43 13.71 11.66
N THR A 251 -3.72 12.61 11.65
CA THR A 251 -4.31 11.28 11.64
C THR A 251 -4.60 10.85 13.06
N VAL A 252 -5.88 10.79 13.41
CA VAL A 252 -6.35 10.38 14.73
C VAL A 252 -6.69 8.89 14.72
N HIS A 253 -6.18 8.18 15.70
CA HIS A 253 -6.47 6.79 15.97
C HIS A 253 -6.69 6.61 17.47
N ASN A 254 -7.72 5.86 17.87
CA ASN A 254 -7.99 5.52 19.26
C ASN A 254 -7.97 4.01 19.44
N GLU A 255 -7.29 3.54 20.50
CA GLU A 255 -7.23 2.11 20.82
C GLU A 255 -8.60 1.60 21.25
N ARG A 256 -9.40 2.44 21.92
CA ARG A 256 -10.80 2.17 22.26
C ARG A 256 -11.68 3.33 21.84
N TRP A 257 -12.91 3.04 21.44
CA TRP A 257 -13.87 4.04 21.02
C TRP A 257 -14.96 4.29 22.05
N SER A 258 -15.04 3.46 23.08
CA SER A 258 -16.02 3.60 24.15
C SER A 258 -15.42 3.46 25.55
N ALA A 259 -15.98 4.17 26.52
CA ALA A 259 -15.58 4.13 27.93
C ALA A 259 -16.79 4.42 28.83
N GLY A 260 -17.32 3.41 29.51
CA GLY A 260 -18.54 3.53 30.30
C GLY A 260 -19.77 3.85 29.45
N ASN A 261 -20.38 5.02 29.67
CA ASN A 261 -21.48 5.54 28.87
C ASN A 261 -21.04 6.60 27.82
N VAL A 262 -19.73 6.73 27.56
CA VAL A 262 -19.18 7.67 26.57
C VAL A 262 -18.70 6.91 25.36
N VAL A 263 -19.03 7.40 24.14
CA VAL A 263 -18.57 6.87 22.85
C VAL A 263 -18.06 7.98 21.95
N LEU A 264 -16.93 7.74 21.25
CA LEU A 264 -16.38 8.62 20.23
C LEU A 264 -17.05 8.35 18.88
N LEU A 265 -17.30 9.42 18.11
CA LEU A 265 -17.95 9.36 16.81
C LEU A 265 -17.28 10.32 15.80
N GLY A 266 -17.12 9.87 14.54
CA GLY A 266 -16.52 10.67 13.47
C GLY A 266 -15.09 11.08 13.76
N ASP A 267 -14.72 12.35 13.46
CA ASP A 267 -13.35 12.85 13.62
C ASP A 267 -12.83 12.84 15.06
N ALA A 268 -13.69 12.73 16.07
CA ALA A 268 -13.29 12.50 17.44
C ALA A 268 -12.74 11.07 17.64
N ALA A 269 -13.30 10.09 16.93
CA ALA A 269 -12.87 8.70 16.97
C ALA A 269 -11.69 8.43 16.03
N HIS A 270 -11.74 8.95 14.82
CA HIS A 270 -10.76 8.70 13.75
C HIS A 270 -10.83 9.75 12.66
N THR A 271 -9.70 10.04 12.01
CA THR A 271 -9.67 10.89 10.83
C THR A 271 -9.16 10.12 9.61
N ALA A 272 -9.61 10.49 8.43
CA ALA A 272 -9.08 10.01 7.16
C ALA A 272 -8.73 11.21 6.28
N HIS A 273 -7.54 11.17 5.65
CA HIS A 273 -7.05 12.28 4.84
C HIS A 273 -8.03 12.63 3.72
N PHE A 274 -8.20 13.92 3.46
CA PHE A 274 -9.17 14.45 2.47
C PHE A 274 -8.92 13.98 1.04
N SER A 275 -7.72 13.49 0.72
CA SER A 275 -7.34 12.98 -0.61
C SER A 275 -8.21 11.83 -1.13
N ILE A 276 -8.94 11.14 -0.26
CA ILE A 276 -9.88 10.08 -0.65
C ILE A 276 -11.35 10.46 -0.43
N GLY A 277 -11.63 11.70 0.00
CA GLY A 277 -12.99 12.23 0.15
C GLY A 277 -13.89 11.50 1.14
N SER A 278 -13.35 10.82 2.15
CA SER A 278 -14.12 9.86 2.98
C SER A 278 -14.50 10.35 4.37
N GLY A 279 -14.01 11.48 4.86
CA GLY A 279 -14.23 11.91 6.25
C GLY A 279 -15.71 12.02 6.62
N THR A 280 -16.48 12.79 5.85
CA THR A 280 -17.93 12.96 6.08
C THR A 280 -18.68 11.64 5.91
N LYS A 281 -18.34 10.84 4.90
CA LYS A 281 -18.92 9.51 4.70
C LYS A 281 -18.76 8.64 5.95
N LEU A 282 -17.52 8.51 6.44
CA LEU A 282 -17.22 7.68 7.62
C LEU A 282 -18.00 8.15 8.85
N ALA A 283 -18.10 9.48 9.04
CA ALA A 283 -18.84 10.08 10.14
C ALA A 283 -20.36 9.77 10.12
N LEU A 284 -20.97 9.80 8.93
CA LEU A 284 -22.40 9.44 8.76
C LEU A 284 -22.62 7.95 8.93
N GLU A 285 -21.74 7.10 8.40
CA GLU A 285 -21.81 5.65 8.57
C GLU A 285 -21.58 5.20 10.03
N ASP A 286 -20.74 5.91 10.79
CA ASP A 286 -20.56 5.68 12.22
C ASP A 286 -21.85 5.96 12.98
N ALA A 287 -22.54 7.07 12.63
CA ALA A 287 -23.82 7.44 13.22
C ALA A 287 -24.88 6.35 12.97
N MET A 288 -24.99 5.85 11.76
CA MET A 288 -25.91 4.75 11.40
C MET A 288 -25.60 3.47 12.20
N ALA A 289 -24.33 3.07 12.23
CA ALA A 289 -23.90 1.85 12.94
C ALA A 289 -24.15 1.93 14.45
N LEU A 290 -23.91 3.09 15.08
CA LEU A 290 -24.17 3.27 16.50
C LEU A 290 -25.66 3.22 16.82
N VAL A 291 -26.53 3.86 16.03
CA VAL A 291 -27.99 3.82 16.22
C VAL A 291 -28.52 2.42 16.01
N GLU A 292 -28.01 1.68 15.04
CA GLU A 292 -28.41 0.29 14.81
C GLU A 292 -27.99 -0.60 15.98
N SER A 293 -26.78 -0.44 16.49
CA SER A 293 -26.29 -1.18 17.65
C SER A 293 -27.13 -0.89 18.90
N LEU A 294 -27.48 0.39 19.17
CA LEU A 294 -28.39 0.78 20.25
C LEU A 294 -29.82 0.22 20.08
N GLY A 295 -30.23 -0.13 18.89
CA GLY A 295 -31.50 -0.77 18.61
C GLY A 295 -31.50 -2.29 18.81
N ARG A 296 -30.35 -2.93 18.72
CA ARG A 296 -30.16 -4.38 18.85
C ARG A 296 -29.89 -4.84 20.29
N HIS A 297 -29.38 -3.96 21.15
CA HIS A 297 -28.93 -4.31 22.50
C HIS A 297 -29.70 -3.52 23.54
N ALA A 298 -30.12 -4.21 24.62
CA ALA A 298 -30.91 -3.60 25.69
C ALA A 298 -30.07 -2.69 26.62
N ARG A 299 -28.76 -2.95 26.73
CA ARG A 299 -27.83 -2.21 27.61
C ARG A 299 -26.85 -1.41 26.81
N VAL A 300 -26.63 -0.15 27.22
CA VAL A 300 -25.70 0.77 26.54
C VAL A 300 -24.28 0.19 26.42
N PRO A 301 -23.65 -0.38 27.48
CA PRO A 301 -22.28 -0.92 27.32
C PRO A 301 -22.17 -2.05 26.28
N GLU A 302 -23.18 -2.88 26.16
CA GLU A 302 -23.21 -3.97 25.15
C GLU A 302 -23.35 -3.40 23.73
N ALA A 303 -24.21 -2.39 23.58
CA ALA A 303 -24.36 -1.68 22.30
C ALA A 303 -23.05 -0.99 21.86
N LEU A 304 -22.35 -0.34 22.79
CA LEU A 304 -21.08 0.35 22.49
C LEU A 304 -19.97 -0.64 22.12
N ALA A 305 -19.88 -1.77 22.82
CA ALA A 305 -18.91 -2.82 22.49
C ALA A 305 -19.18 -3.44 21.11
N ALA A 306 -20.45 -3.70 20.78
CA ALA A 306 -20.85 -4.22 19.47
C ALA A 306 -20.58 -3.21 18.33
N TYR A 307 -20.90 -1.93 18.56
CA TYR A 307 -20.57 -0.85 17.62
C TYR A 307 -19.06 -0.80 17.31
N GLU A 308 -18.21 -0.77 18.36
CA GLU A 308 -16.77 -0.73 18.20
C GLU A 308 -16.25 -1.96 17.46
N ALA A 309 -16.71 -3.17 17.83
CA ALA A 309 -16.29 -4.42 17.22
C ALA A 309 -16.65 -4.51 15.72
N GLU A 310 -17.82 -3.99 15.34
CA GLU A 310 -18.27 -4.02 13.95
C GLU A 310 -17.66 -2.90 13.10
N ARG A 311 -17.58 -1.67 13.64
CA ARG A 311 -17.25 -0.50 12.85
C ARG A 311 -15.76 -0.24 12.74
N LYS A 312 -15.01 -0.41 13.81
CA LYS A 312 -13.58 -0.13 13.87
C LYS A 312 -12.74 -0.86 12.81
N PRO A 313 -12.91 -2.17 12.53
CA PRO A 313 -12.16 -2.84 11.47
C PRO A 313 -12.40 -2.24 10.07
N LYS A 314 -13.65 -1.83 9.78
CA LYS A 314 -14.01 -1.18 8.51
C LYS A 314 -13.32 0.16 8.36
N VAL A 315 -13.33 0.98 9.41
CA VAL A 315 -12.67 2.30 9.44
C VAL A 315 -11.15 2.16 9.33
N LEU A 316 -10.54 1.21 10.04
CA LEU A 316 -9.09 0.96 9.95
C LEU A 316 -8.66 0.58 8.52
N ALA A 317 -9.49 -0.19 7.80
CA ALA A 317 -9.24 -0.51 6.39
C ALA A 317 -9.27 0.75 5.50
N PHE A 318 -10.19 1.69 5.77
CA PHE A 318 -10.24 3.00 5.09
C PHE A 318 -9.07 3.90 5.46
N GLN A 319 -8.72 3.98 6.75
CA GLN A 319 -7.57 4.76 7.20
C GLN A 319 -6.27 4.29 6.55
N ARG A 320 -6.03 2.97 6.44
CA ARG A 320 -4.86 2.43 5.72
C ARG A 320 -4.82 2.90 4.26
N ALA A 321 -5.93 2.80 3.54
CA ALA A 321 -6.01 3.29 2.16
C ALA A 321 -5.79 4.81 2.06
N ALA A 322 -6.32 5.57 3.02
CA ALA A 322 -6.10 7.01 3.12
C ALA A 322 -4.63 7.35 3.40
N GLN A 323 -3.95 6.57 4.25
CA GLN A 323 -2.52 6.76 4.53
C GLN A 323 -1.64 6.48 3.29
N VAL A 324 -1.96 5.45 2.52
CA VAL A 324 -1.22 5.17 1.26
C VAL A 324 -1.44 6.31 0.26
N SER A 325 -2.68 6.77 0.10
CA SER A 325 -3.01 7.93 -0.74
C SER A 325 -2.34 9.21 -0.27
N LEU A 326 -2.29 9.45 1.04
CA LEU A 326 -1.63 10.61 1.65
C LEU A 326 -0.13 10.60 1.35
N ARG A 327 0.56 9.47 1.55
CA ARG A 327 1.99 9.34 1.22
C ARG A 327 2.27 9.63 -0.25
N TRP A 328 1.40 9.22 -1.16
CA TRP A 328 1.52 9.57 -2.57
C TRP A 328 1.52 11.10 -2.78
N PHE A 329 0.66 11.85 -2.07
CA PHE A 329 0.66 13.32 -2.13
C PHE A 329 1.85 13.94 -1.40
N GLU A 330 2.31 13.38 -0.30
CA GLU A 330 3.51 13.85 0.41
C GLU A 330 4.77 13.70 -0.45
N ASP A 331 4.83 12.62 -1.24
CA ASP A 331 5.97 12.28 -2.10
C ASP A 331 5.69 12.56 -3.59
N THR A 332 4.79 13.49 -3.93
CA THR A 332 4.37 13.76 -5.32
C THR A 332 5.56 14.07 -6.24
N GLU A 333 6.61 14.71 -5.71
CA GLU A 333 7.84 15.03 -6.45
C GLU A 333 8.48 13.79 -7.08
N ARG A 334 8.37 12.63 -6.42
CA ARG A 334 8.84 11.32 -6.92
C ARG A 334 8.17 10.94 -8.25
N TYR A 335 6.90 11.28 -8.40
CA TYR A 335 6.08 10.92 -9.57
C TYR A 335 6.15 11.95 -10.69
N MET A 336 6.74 13.12 -10.46
CA MET A 336 6.80 14.19 -11.46
C MET A 336 7.64 13.83 -12.70
N ALA A 337 8.48 12.77 -12.63
CA ALA A 337 9.25 12.27 -13.78
C ALA A 337 8.49 11.25 -14.65
N LEU A 338 7.33 10.74 -14.19
CA LEU A 338 6.55 9.77 -14.94
C LEU A 338 5.97 10.36 -16.23
N ASP A 339 5.71 9.48 -17.21
CA ASP A 339 4.92 9.87 -18.38
C ASP A 339 3.50 10.28 -17.96
N PRO A 340 2.86 11.21 -18.67
CA PRO A 340 1.54 11.72 -18.27
C PRO A 340 0.49 10.63 -18.08
N VAL A 341 0.43 9.62 -18.95
CA VAL A 341 -0.54 8.51 -18.84
C VAL A 341 -0.26 7.65 -17.60
N GLU A 342 1.01 7.32 -17.36
CA GLU A 342 1.46 6.57 -16.17
C GLU A 342 1.21 7.37 -14.88
N PHE A 343 1.49 8.69 -14.90
CA PHE A 343 1.18 9.59 -13.79
C PHE A 343 -0.32 9.59 -13.44
N MET A 344 -1.18 9.76 -14.46
CA MET A 344 -2.63 9.76 -14.26
C MET A 344 -3.12 8.43 -13.70
N PHE A 345 -2.63 7.31 -14.24
CA PHE A 345 -3.00 5.99 -13.73
C PHE A 345 -2.49 5.77 -12.29
N SER A 346 -1.27 6.21 -11.97
CA SER A 346 -0.73 6.19 -10.60
C SER A 346 -1.58 7.02 -9.64
N LEU A 347 -1.97 8.26 -10.04
CA LEU A 347 -2.86 9.14 -9.27
C LEU A 347 -4.21 8.47 -8.99
N LEU A 348 -4.85 7.86 -9.99
CA LEU A 348 -6.16 7.21 -9.84
C LEU A 348 -6.11 5.97 -8.94
N THR A 349 -5.00 5.23 -8.98
CA THR A 349 -4.81 3.98 -8.22
C THR A 349 -3.99 4.14 -6.94
N ARG A 350 -3.63 5.36 -6.55
CA ARG A 350 -2.73 5.69 -5.42
C ARG A 350 -3.11 5.07 -4.07
N SER A 351 -4.39 4.89 -3.82
CA SER A 351 -4.89 4.29 -2.57
C SER A 351 -4.79 2.76 -2.52
N LEU A 352 -4.34 2.12 -3.60
CA LEU A 352 -4.33 0.68 -3.83
C LEU A 352 -5.72 0.00 -3.77
N ARG A 353 -6.80 0.78 -3.68
CA ARG A 353 -8.20 0.26 -3.69
C ARG A 353 -8.78 0.20 -5.09
N VAL A 354 -8.46 1.19 -5.91
CA VAL A 354 -8.85 1.22 -7.32
C VAL A 354 -7.88 0.35 -8.09
N THR A 355 -8.40 -0.58 -8.89
CA THR A 355 -7.62 -1.51 -9.70
C THR A 355 -7.70 -1.14 -11.17
N HIS A 356 -6.81 -1.70 -11.98
CA HIS A 356 -6.85 -1.64 -13.42
C HIS A 356 -8.24 -2.08 -13.96
N GLU A 357 -8.74 -3.24 -13.50
CA GLU A 357 -10.05 -3.75 -13.91
C GLU A 357 -11.21 -2.87 -13.42
N GLY A 358 -11.08 -2.32 -12.21
CA GLY A 358 -12.07 -1.37 -11.69
C GLY A 358 -12.15 -0.09 -12.50
N LEU A 359 -11.02 0.41 -13.01
CA LEU A 359 -10.98 1.54 -13.94
C LEU A 359 -11.47 1.15 -15.33
N LYS A 360 -11.11 -0.04 -15.82
CA LYS A 360 -11.56 -0.55 -17.13
C LYS A 360 -13.09 -0.66 -17.20
N ALA A 361 -13.73 -1.05 -16.10
CA ALA A 361 -15.19 -1.09 -16.02
C ALA A 361 -15.85 0.31 -16.08
N ARG A 362 -15.13 1.36 -15.61
CA ARG A 362 -15.65 2.74 -15.59
C ARG A 362 -15.25 3.54 -16.82
N ASP A 363 -13.98 3.45 -17.20
CA ASP A 363 -13.38 4.18 -18.31
C ASP A 363 -12.52 3.25 -19.16
N PRO A 364 -13.16 2.43 -20.03
CA PRO A 364 -12.43 1.49 -20.88
C PRO A 364 -11.55 2.19 -21.93
N ALA A 365 -11.85 3.45 -22.28
CA ALA A 365 -11.04 4.20 -23.24
C ALA A 365 -9.71 4.63 -22.64
N PHE A 366 -9.74 5.18 -21.43
CA PHE A 366 -8.52 5.55 -20.70
C PHE A 366 -7.64 4.33 -20.39
N VAL A 367 -8.24 3.21 -19.93
CA VAL A 367 -7.45 1.99 -19.65
C VAL A 367 -6.84 1.40 -20.93
N ARG A 368 -7.50 1.50 -22.07
CA ARG A 368 -6.90 1.11 -23.34
C ARG A 368 -5.68 1.98 -23.72
N GLU A 369 -5.73 3.27 -23.43
CA GLU A 369 -4.56 4.17 -23.61
C GLU A 369 -3.42 3.77 -22.67
N VAL A 370 -3.72 3.41 -21.43
CA VAL A 370 -2.75 2.90 -20.45
C VAL A 370 -2.10 1.60 -20.94
N ASP A 371 -2.92 0.63 -21.38
CA ASP A 371 -2.43 -0.66 -21.89
C ASP A 371 -1.54 -0.47 -23.12
N ALA A 372 -1.92 0.42 -24.05
CA ALA A 372 -1.13 0.74 -25.23
C ALA A 372 0.21 1.42 -24.85
N HIS A 373 0.20 2.31 -23.86
CA HIS A 373 1.41 2.95 -23.34
C HIS A 373 2.37 1.92 -22.72
N VAL A 374 1.85 1.01 -21.87
CA VAL A 374 2.65 -0.07 -21.26
C VAL A 374 3.24 -0.99 -22.32
N ALA A 375 2.44 -1.36 -23.34
CA ALA A 375 2.88 -2.20 -24.43
C ALA A 375 4.02 -1.53 -25.23
N SER A 376 3.88 -0.25 -25.57
CA SER A 376 4.92 0.51 -26.28
C SER A 376 6.23 0.60 -25.49
N LYS A 377 6.15 0.90 -24.19
CA LYS A 377 7.34 0.90 -23.29
C LYS A 377 7.99 -0.49 -23.20
N ALA A 378 7.18 -1.53 -23.19
CA ALA A 378 7.68 -2.90 -23.14
C ALA A 378 8.38 -3.31 -24.47
N GLU A 379 7.86 -2.89 -25.62
CA GLU A 379 8.54 -3.09 -26.92
C GLU A 379 9.90 -2.38 -26.95
N GLU A 380 9.94 -1.11 -26.57
CA GLU A 380 11.17 -0.32 -26.51
C GLU A 380 12.21 -0.95 -25.57
N GLN A 381 11.80 -1.35 -24.35
CA GLN A 381 12.67 -1.91 -23.33
C GLN A 381 13.16 -3.32 -23.68
N SER A 382 12.28 -4.18 -24.20
CA SER A 382 12.60 -5.59 -24.45
C SER A 382 13.17 -5.84 -25.85
N GLY A 383 12.88 -4.97 -26.80
CA GLY A 383 13.14 -5.21 -28.23
C GLY A 383 12.28 -6.33 -28.83
N ALA A 384 11.29 -6.83 -28.08
CA ALA A 384 10.37 -7.86 -28.52
C ALA A 384 9.03 -7.23 -28.94
N ARG A 385 8.47 -7.68 -30.06
CA ARG A 385 7.17 -7.18 -30.53
C ARG A 385 6.07 -7.56 -29.56
N VAL A 386 5.24 -6.59 -29.17
CA VAL A 386 4.10 -6.77 -28.27
C VAL A 386 2.81 -6.74 -29.10
N ALA A 387 2.11 -7.85 -29.18
CA ALA A 387 0.84 -7.94 -29.92
C ALA A 387 -0.23 -8.59 -29.05
N GLY A 388 -1.36 -7.93 -28.93
CA GLY A 388 -2.57 -8.50 -28.33
C GLY A 388 -3.52 -9.09 -29.39
N ALA A 389 -4.53 -9.80 -28.95
CA ALA A 389 -5.55 -10.38 -29.81
C ALA A 389 -6.33 -9.31 -30.58
N GLY A 390 -6.47 -9.48 -31.87
CA GLY A 390 -7.27 -8.57 -32.74
C GLY A 390 -6.72 -7.15 -32.85
N GLY A 391 -5.42 -6.91 -32.55
CA GLY A 391 -4.77 -5.59 -32.61
C GLY A 391 -5.00 -4.71 -31.40
N ALA A 392 -5.66 -5.18 -30.37
CA ALA A 392 -5.74 -4.51 -29.08
C ALA A 392 -4.41 -4.71 -28.31
N PRO A 393 -3.99 -3.75 -27.45
CA PRO A 393 -2.84 -3.95 -26.57
C PRO A 393 -3.11 -5.10 -25.58
N PRO A 394 -2.09 -5.91 -25.23
CA PRO A 394 -2.27 -6.94 -24.21
C PRO A 394 -2.44 -6.32 -22.83
N PRO A 395 -3.04 -7.03 -21.85
CA PRO A 395 -3.01 -6.62 -20.47
C PRO A 395 -1.56 -6.39 -19.98
N PRO A 396 -1.29 -5.41 -19.11
CA PRO A 396 0.05 -5.05 -18.64
C PRO A 396 0.90 -6.24 -18.18
N MET A 397 0.31 -7.20 -17.48
CA MET A 397 1.01 -8.39 -16.99
C MET A 397 1.56 -9.30 -18.10
N PHE A 398 1.01 -9.25 -19.31
CA PHE A 398 1.43 -10.05 -20.46
C PHE A 398 2.32 -9.30 -21.44
N THR A 399 2.98 -8.25 -20.97
CA THR A 399 4.03 -7.54 -21.72
C THR A 399 5.40 -8.12 -21.39
N PRO A 400 6.34 -8.23 -22.37
CA PRO A 400 7.67 -8.75 -22.13
C PRO A 400 8.51 -7.83 -21.26
N PHE A 401 9.61 -8.38 -20.70
CA PHE A 401 10.62 -7.63 -19.96
C PHE A 401 12.01 -8.21 -20.18
N ARG A 402 12.99 -7.36 -20.46
CA ARG A 402 14.38 -7.76 -20.69
C ARG A 402 15.25 -7.43 -19.48
N LEU A 403 16.04 -8.41 -19.07
CA LEU A 403 17.16 -8.27 -18.13
C LEU A 403 18.43 -8.75 -18.84
N ARG A 404 19.35 -7.87 -19.20
CA ARG A 404 20.51 -8.17 -20.05
C ARG A 404 20.09 -8.92 -21.33
N SER A 405 20.59 -10.15 -21.55
CA SER A 405 20.18 -10.99 -22.69
C SER A 405 18.87 -11.74 -22.45
N LEU A 406 18.43 -11.86 -21.21
CA LEU A 406 17.23 -12.62 -20.84
C LEU A 406 15.95 -11.81 -21.14
N VAL A 407 15.07 -12.36 -21.98
CA VAL A 407 13.73 -11.81 -22.23
C VAL A 407 12.68 -12.71 -21.58
N LEU A 408 11.90 -12.14 -20.69
CA LEU A 408 10.71 -12.76 -20.09
C LEU A 408 9.50 -12.43 -20.95
N GLU A 409 8.62 -13.41 -21.20
CA GLU A 409 7.43 -13.21 -22.05
C GLU A 409 6.31 -12.46 -21.32
N ASN A 410 6.31 -12.49 -20.00
CA ASN A 410 5.33 -11.78 -19.16
C ASN A 410 5.94 -11.37 -17.82
N ARG A 411 5.18 -10.58 -17.05
CA ARG A 411 5.62 -9.95 -15.80
C ARG A 411 5.40 -10.80 -14.55
N VAL A 412 4.97 -12.05 -14.70
CA VAL A 412 4.62 -12.92 -13.57
C VAL A 412 5.81 -13.78 -13.16
N VAL A 413 6.15 -13.73 -11.88
CA VAL A 413 7.24 -14.51 -11.27
C VAL A 413 6.67 -15.48 -10.25
N VAL A 414 7.09 -16.75 -10.31
CA VAL A 414 6.90 -17.70 -9.20
C VAL A 414 7.93 -17.36 -8.12
N SER A 415 7.45 -16.89 -6.96
CA SER A 415 8.32 -16.50 -5.84
C SER A 415 9.08 -17.69 -5.25
N PRO A 416 10.32 -17.51 -4.76
CA PRO A 416 11.00 -18.53 -3.95
C PRO A 416 10.15 -19.02 -2.78
N MET A 417 9.98 -20.34 -2.66
CA MET A 417 9.14 -20.96 -1.62
C MET A 417 9.78 -22.26 -1.15
N CYS A 418 10.37 -22.29 0.04
CA CYS A 418 11.02 -23.47 0.60
C CYS A 418 10.06 -24.66 0.68
N GLN A 419 10.49 -25.79 0.17
CA GLN A 419 9.74 -27.04 0.13
C GLN A 419 10.18 -28.02 1.23
N TYR A 420 11.40 -27.86 1.75
CA TYR A 420 12.00 -28.72 2.78
C TYR A 420 11.92 -30.21 2.46
N SER A 421 12.02 -30.58 1.18
CA SER A 421 11.82 -31.93 0.66
C SER A 421 13.08 -32.53 0.04
N ALA A 422 14.21 -31.83 0.14
CA ALA A 422 15.51 -32.36 -0.32
C ALA A 422 16.14 -33.32 0.70
N ASP A 423 17.03 -34.19 0.22
CA ASP A 423 17.84 -35.08 1.04
C ASP A 423 19.30 -34.66 0.93
N ASP A 424 19.87 -34.16 2.04
CA ASP A 424 21.20 -33.57 2.12
C ASP A 424 21.52 -32.62 0.94
N GLY A 425 20.60 -31.72 0.67
CA GLY A 425 20.68 -30.75 -0.42
C GLY A 425 20.27 -31.27 -1.80
N ARG A 426 20.15 -32.57 -1.98
CA ARG A 426 19.77 -33.18 -3.26
C ARG A 426 18.26 -33.06 -3.47
N ILE A 427 17.89 -32.44 -4.56
CA ILE A 427 16.48 -32.34 -5.02
C ILE A 427 16.04 -33.62 -5.72
N ASP A 428 14.72 -33.82 -5.80
CA ASP A 428 14.10 -35.02 -6.37
C ASP A 428 12.90 -34.66 -7.29
N ASP A 429 12.03 -35.63 -7.55
CA ASP A 429 10.86 -35.48 -8.39
C ASP A 429 9.83 -34.51 -7.84
N TRP A 430 9.80 -34.27 -6.51
CA TRP A 430 8.96 -33.24 -5.92
C TRP A 430 9.27 -31.86 -6.50
N HIS A 431 10.54 -31.52 -6.59
CA HIS A 431 11.00 -30.23 -7.10
C HIS A 431 10.72 -30.09 -8.61
N LEU A 432 10.90 -31.19 -9.38
CA LEU A 432 10.53 -31.22 -10.79
C LEU A 432 9.02 -30.96 -11.00
N VAL A 433 8.16 -31.62 -10.23
CA VAL A 433 6.71 -31.42 -10.32
C VAL A 433 6.33 -30.03 -9.83
N HIS A 434 6.90 -29.57 -8.73
CA HIS A 434 6.62 -28.27 -8.14
C HIS A 434 6.97 -27.12 -9.10
N LEU A 435 8.18 -27.05 -9.60
CA LEU A 435 8.65 -25.98 -10.49
C LEU A 435 8.13 -26.16 -11.91
N GLY A 436 8.15 -27.39 -12.44
CA GLY A 436 7.71 -27.71 -13.78
C GLY A 436 6.23 -27.43 -14.02
N SER A 437 5.36 -27.72 -13.04
CA SER A 437 3.92 -27.41 -13.18
C SER A 437 3.65 -25.91 -13.28
N ARG A 438 4.38 -25.09 -12.55
CA ARG A 438 4.24 -23.61 -12.57
C ARG A 438 4.83 -23.00 -13.84
N ALA A 439 5.92 -23.57 -14.35
CA ALA A 439 6.47 -23.22 -15.67
C ALA A 439 5.46 -23.54 -16.78
N LEU A 440 4.86 -24.75 -16.79
CA LEU A 440 3.77 -25.11 -17.68
C LEU A 440 2.52 -24.24 -17.47
N GLY A 441 2.34 -23.76 -16.25
CA GLY A 441 1.29 -22.82 -15.85
C GLY A 441 1.40 -21.43 -16.47
N GLY A 442 2.49 -21.12 -17.17
CA GLY A 442 2.63 -19.91 -17.99
C GLY A 442 3.29 -18.72 -17.28
N ALA A 443 3.90 -18.88 -16.10
CA ALA A 443 4.69 -17.83 -15.49
C ALA A 443 5.90 -17.45 -16.37
N GLY A 444 6.27 -16.16 -16.41
CA GLY A 444 7.43 -15.70 -17.19
C GLY A 444 8.76 -16.10 -16.59
N LEU A 445 8.84 -16.15 -15.26
CA LEU A 445 10.03 -16.55 -14.52
C LEU A 445 9.63 -17.46 -13.34
N VAL A 446 10.37 -18.54 -13.14
CA VAL A 446 10.25 -19.40 -11.96
C VAL A 446 11.56 -19.28 -11.18
N ILE A 447 11.48 -18.83 -9.90
CA ILE A 447 12.67 -18.80 -9.03
C ILE A 447 12.57 -19.99 -8.06
N THR A 448 13.65 -20.75 -7.92
CA THR A 448 13.71 -21.89 -6.99
C THR A 448 13.51 -21.43 -5.57
N GLU A 449 13.19 -22.35 -4.68
CA GLU A 449 13.33 -22.10 -3.24
C GLU A 449 14.75 -21.66 -2.88
N MET A 450 14.92 -21.11 -1.66
CA MET A 450 16.23 -20.86 -1.09
C MET A 450 17.10 -22.11 -1.25
N THR A 451 18.17 -21.98 -2.03
CA THR A 451 19.10 -23.04 -2.40
C THR A 451 20.44 -22.75 -1.72
N ASP A 452 20.83 -23.61 -0.78
CA ASP A 452 21.92 -23.30 0.13
C ASP A 452 23.29 -23.56 -0.50
N VAL A 453 24.24 -22.64 -0.21
CA VAL A 453 25.59 -22.65 -0.78
C VAL A 453 26.56 -23.53 -0.02
N SER A 454 26.19 -23.97 1.19
CA SER A 454 26.97 -24.91 2.04
C SER A 454 26.03 -25.80 2.86
N ALA A 455 26.54 -26.88 3.39
CA ALA A 455 25.77 -27.77 4.27
C ALA A 455 25.33 -27.09 5.57
N GLU A 456 26.16 -26.22 6.11
CA GLU A 456 25.87 -25.43 7.30
C GLU A 456 24.97 -24.23 6.97
N GLY A 457 24.80 -23.88 5.69
CA GLY A 457 23.93 -22.82 5.22
C GLY A 457 22.45 -23.17 5.24
N ARG A 458 22.07 -24.41 5.50
CA ARG A 458 20.67 -24.87 5.46
C ARG A 458 19.83 -24.31 6.61
N ILE A 459 18.55 -24.05 6.35
CA ILE A 459 17.56 -23.76 7.39
C ILE A 459 17.26 -25.06 8.13
N THR A 460 16.90 -26.12 7.39
CA THR A 460 16.50 -27.42 7.89
C THR A 460 17.28 -28.54 7.15
N PRO A 461 17.29 -29.76 7.65
CA PRO A 461 17.88 -30.91 6.92
C PRO A 461 17.25 -31.16 5.53
N GLY A 462 16.03 -30.68 5.32
CA GLY A 462 15.29 -30.82 4.06
C GLY A 462 15.49 -29.70 3.03
N CYS A 463 16.38 -28.75 3.27
CA CYS A 463 16.66 -27.67 2.31
C CYS A 463 17.38 -28.15 1.06
N ALA A 464 17.02 -27.56 -0.08
CA ALA A 464 17.75 -27.75 -1.33
C ALA A 464 19.14 -27.11 -1.27
N GLY A 465 20.12 -27.70 -1.92
CA GLY A 465 21.49 -27.24 -1.95
C GLY A 465 22.07 -27.11 -3.36
N LEU A 466 23.20 -26.40 -3.43
CA LEU A 466 24.03 -26.31 -4.63
C LEU A 466 25.54 -26.35 -4.25
N TYR A 467 25.85 -26.97 -3.11
CA TYR A 467 27.21 -27.05 -2.56
C TYR A 467 28.02 -28.28 -2.98
N ARG A 468 27.41 -29.22 -3.73
CA ARG A 468 28.07 -30.41 -4.30
C ARG A 468 27.83 -30.55 -5.80
N PRO A 469 28.70 -31.22 -6.56
CA PRO A 469 28.51 -31.44 -8.00
C PRO A 469 27.22 -32.21 -8.36
N ASP A 470 26.85 -33.23 -7.56
CA ASP A 470 25.64 -34.03 -7.76
C ASP A 470 24.33 -33.24 -7.56
N HIS A 471 24.37 -32.13 -6.83
CA HIS A 471 23.24 -31.20 -6.75
C HIS A 471 23.01 -30.52 -8.09
N ALA A 472 24.06 -30.14 -8.81
CA ALA A 472 23.96 -29.50 -10.12
C ALA A 472 23.28 -30.43 -11.16
N GLU A 473 23.53 -31.75 -11.09
CA GLU A 473 22.88 -32.74 -11.95
C GLU A 473 21.36 -32.79 -11.69
N GLY A 474 20.97 -32.78 -10.42
CA GLY A 474 19.54 -32.71 -10.04
C GLY A 474 18.84 -31.46 -10.57
N TRP A 475 19.49 -30.33 -10.39
CA TRP A 475 18.96 -29.04 -10.89
C TRP A 475 18.93 -28.98 -12.41
N ARG A 476 19.93 -29.48 -13.12
CA ARG A 476 19.96 -29.55 -14.58
C ARG A 476 18.70 -30.24 -15.13
N ARG A 477 18.29 -31.36 -14.52
CA ARG A 477 17.08 -32.07 -14.92
C ARG A 477 15.82 -31.18 -14.87
N VAL A 478 15.70 -30.33 -13.85
CA VAL A 478 14.58 -29.39 -13.70
C VAL A 478 14.68 -28.27 -14.73
N VAL A 479 15.87 -27.68 -14.88
CA VAL A 479 16.14 -26.62 -15.87
C VAL A 479 15.86 -27.08 -17.28
N ASP A 480 16.37 -28.24 -17.68
CA ASP A 480 16.14 -28.83 -19.00
C ASP A 480 14.64 -29.07 -19.25
N PHE A 481 13.90 -29.54 -18.25
CA PHE A 481 12.44 -29.71 -18.37
C PHE A 481 11.74 -28.37 -18.62
N VAL A 482 12.07 -27.35 -17.83
CA VAL A 482 11.47 -26.01 -17.96
C VAL A 482 11.73 -25.43 -19.35
N HIS A 483 12.98 -25.46 -19.82
CA HIS A 483 13.36 -24.94 -21.14
C HIS A 483 12.75 -25.74 -22.30
N ALA A 484 12.69 -27.06 -22.18
CA ALA A 484 12.17 -27.92 -23.25
C ALA A 484 10.63 -27.95 -23.33
N ARG A 485 9.91 -27.67 -22.24
CA ARG A 485 8.48 -27.89 -22.11
C ARG A 485 7.65 -26.64 -21.86
N SER A 486 8.29 -25.51 -21.60
CA SER A 486 7.62 -24.24 -21.34
C SER A 486 8.34 -23.06 -22.00
N ARG A 487 7.75 -21.91 -21.90
CA ARG A 487 8.37 -20.64 -22.29
C ARG A 487 8.92 -19.86 -21.08
N ALA A 488 8.70 -20.39 -19.88
CA ALA A 488 9.21 -19.81 -18.66
C ALA A 488 10.75 -19.84 -18.64
N ARG A 489 11.31 -18.85 -17.98
CA ARG A 489 12.70 -18.83 -17.57
C ARG A 489 12.83 -19.31 -16.14
N ILE A 490 14.01 -19.81 -15.76
CA ILE A 490 14.23 -20.34 -14.42
C ILE A 490 15.47 -19.73 -13.78
N GLY A 491 15.29 -19.17 -12.57
CA GLY A 491 16.35 -18.64 -11.73
C GLY A 491 16.56 -19.46 -10.47
N VAL A 492 17.77 -19.41 -9.91
CA VAL A 492 18.10 -20.00 -8.61
C VAL A 492 18.28 -18.93 -7.56
N GLN A 493 17.67 -19.10 -6.37
CA GLN A 493 17.93 -18.24 -5.22
C GLN A 493 19.03 -18.84 -4.36
N LEU A 494 20.25 -18.26 -4.41
CA LEU A 494 21.41 -18.68 -3.59
C LEU A 494 21.36 -18.00 -2.23
N ALA A 495 21.58 -18.81 -1.17
CA ALA A 495 21.48 -18.31 0.19
C ALA A 495 22.31 -19.12 1.20
N HIS A 496 22.38 -18.58 2.41
CA HIS A 496 22.88 -19.20 3.62
C HIS A 496 22.00 -18.75 4.79
N ALA A 497 21.42 -19.70 5.54
CA ALA A 497 20.44 -19.42 6.58
C ALA A 497 20.98 -18.56 7.74
N GLY A 498 22.28 -18.59 7.97
CA GLY A 498 22.88 -17.83 9.07
C GLY A 498 22.30 -18.23 10.42
N ARG A 499 21.93 -17.26 11.22
CA ARG A 499 21.36 -17.43 12.58
C ARG A 499 19.99 -18.13 12.64
N LYS A 500 19.35 -18.34 11.49
CA LYS A 500 18.06 -19.02 11.36
C LYS A 500 18.19 -20.47 10.87
N GLY A 501 19.40 -21.00 10.85
CA GLY A 501 19.69 -22.38 10.45
C GLY A 501 19.50 -23.40 11.56
N ALA A 502 19.73 -24.68 11.23
CA ALA A 502 19.67 -25.84 12.13
C ALA A 502 18.32 -25.97 12.86
N THR A 503 17.21 -25.75 12.13
CA THR A 503 15.84 -25.85 12.67
C THR A 503 15.11 -27.07 12.11
N LYS A 504 14.01 -27.44 12.77
CA LYS A 504 13.05 -28.44 12.29
C LYS A 504 12.38 -27.99 11.00
N ARG A 505 11.85 -28.93 10.21
CA ARG A 505 10.98 -28.58 9.08
C ARG A 505 9.73 -27.87 9.59
N MET A 506 9.14 -26.97 8.77
CA MET A 506 8.01 -26.14 9.18
C MET A 506 6.84 -26.92 9.82
N TRP A 507 6.53 -28.09 9.31
CA TRP A 507 5.44 -28.95 9.81
C TRP A 507 5.81 -29.82 11.03
N GLU A 508 7.09 -29.84 11.42
CA GLU A 508 7.61 -30.52 12.62
C GLU A 508 7.77 -29.54 13.79
N GLY A 509 7.88 -28.24 13.50
CA GLY A 509 8.05 -27.18 14.47
C GLY A 509 8.72 -25.96 13.83
N ALA A 510 7.91 -24.97 13.40
CA ALA A 510 8.41 -23.78 12.70
C ALA A 510 9.40 -23.00 13.57
N ASP A 511 10.60 -22.74 13.05
CA ASP A 511 11.72 -22.05 13.71
C ASP A 511 12.24 -22.73 15.00
N GLU A 512 11.76 -23.93 15.36
CA GLU A 512 12.29 -24.68 16.50
C GLU A 512 13.67 -25.26 16.20
N PRO A 513 14.63 -25.21 17.13
CA PRO A 513 15.93 -25.87 16.97
C PRO A 513 15.81 -27.36 16.76
N LEU A 514 16.76 -27.95 16.03
CA LEU A 514 16.89 -29.42 15.92
C LEU A 514 17.17 -30.05 17.27
N ASP A 515 16.47 -31.14 17.57
CA ASP A 515 16.70 -31.94 18.81
C ASP A 515 18.05 -32.65 18.80
N ALA A 516 18.58 -32.99 17.62
CA ALA A 516 19.87 -33.63 17.41
C ALA A 516 20.42 -33.33 16.01
N GLY A 517 21.76 -33.41 15.86
CA GLY A 517 22.40 -33.20 14.56
C GLY A 517 22.46 -31.75 14.10
N ALA A 518 22.27 -30.81 15.01
CA ALA A 518 22.44 -29.38 14.70
C ALA A 518 23.91 -29.07 14.33
N TRP A 519 24.05 -28.19 13.34
CA TRP A 519 25.36 -27.71 12.88
C TRP A 519 25.64 -26.30 13.43
N PRO A 520 26.92 -25.86 13.46
CA PRO A 520 27.29 -24.52 13.90
C PRO A 520 26.66 -23.44 13.04
N LEU A 521 26.17 -22.35 13.66
CA LEU A 521 25.58 -21.21 12.98
C LEU A 521 26.56 -20.05 12.89
N LEU A 522 26.49 -19.29 11.80
CA LEU A 522 27.25 -18.07 11.53
C LEU A 522 26.30 -16.86 11.41
N SER A 523 26.76 -15.68 11.81
CA SER A 523 26.02 -14.42 11.64
C SER A 523 26.97 -13.22 11.70
N ALA A 524 26.48 -12.03 11.36
CA ALA A 524 27.23 -10.79 11.57
C ALA A 524 27.63 -10.58 13.03
N SER A 525 26.75 -10.95 13.97
CA SER A 525 26.97 -10.86 15.42
C SER A 525 26.36 -12.07 16.12
N ALA A 526 26.84 -12.37 17.33
CA ALA A 526 26.38 -13.51 18.14
C ALA A 526 25.01 -13.23 18.79
N ILE A 527 23.99 -13.06 17.96
CA ILE A 527 22.60 -12.76 18.37
C ILE A 527 21.70 -13.88 17.84
N PRO A 528 21.05 -14.70 18.70
CA PRO A 528 20.13 -15.74 18.25
C PRO A 528 18.86 -15.12 17.62
N TYR A 529 18.12 -15.92 16.83
CA TYR A 529 16.87 -15.45 16.23
C TYR A 529 15.73 -15.38 17.26
N LEU A 530 15.44 -16.49 17.93
CA LEU A 530 14.53 -16.58 19.07
C LEU A 530 15.33 -16.82 20.35
N ALA A 531 14.71 -16.70 21.51
CA ALA A 531 15.38 -16.94 22.80
C ALA A 531 15.89 -18.39 22.93
N GLU A 532 15.16 -19.34 22.35
CA GLU A 532 15.48 -20.78 22.32
C GLU A 532 16.39 -21.19 21.15
N SER A 533 16.61 -20.30 20.17
CA SER A 533 17.46 -20.60 19.02
C SER A 533 18.93 -20.73 19.43
N GLN A 534 19.68 -21.57 18.71
CA GLN A 534 21.12 -21.65 18.85
C GLN A 534 21.79 -20.29 18.64
N VAL A 535 22.69 -19.91 19.53
CA VAL A 535 23.47 -18.67 19.40
C VAL A 535 24.50 -18.85 18.26
N PRO A 536 24.45 -18.03 17.21
CA PRO A 536 25.42 -18.09 16.12
C PRO A 536 26.77 -17.54 16.57
N ARG A 537 27.84 -18.00 15.95
CA ARG A 537 29.17 -17.37 16.08
C ARG A 537 29.23 -16.13 15.17
N ALA A 538 29.77 -15.05 15.69
CA ALA A 538 30.08 -13.87 14.87
C ALA A 538 31.21 -14.22 13.88
N MET A 539 31.00 -13.96 12.60
CA MET A 539 31.97 -14.27 11.54
C MET A 539 33.27 -13.45 11.69
N ASP A 540 34.38 -14.09 11.58
CA ASP A 540 35.67 -13.46 11.33
C ASP A 540 35.94 -13.33 9.81
N ARG A 541 37.13 -12.84 9.43
CA ARG A 541 37.51 -12.69 8.02
C ARG A 541 37.60 -14.02 7.29
N ALA A 542 38.13 -15.05 7.95
CA ALA A 542 38.27 -16.40 7.35
C ALA A 542 36.90 -17.02 7.06
N ASP A 543 35.92 -16.83 7.96
CA ASP A 543 34.53 -17.26 7.71
C ASP A 543 33.92 -16.52 6.52
N MET A 544 34.12 -15.20 6.44
CA MET A 544 33.64 -14.39 5.33
C MET A 544 34.24 -14.86 4.01
N ASP A 545 35.54 -15.12 3.97
CA ASP A 545 36.23 -15.61 2.76
C ASP A 545 35.71 -17.00 2.34
N GLN A 546 35.51 -17.92 3.30
CA GLN A 546 34.97 -19.25 3.02
C GLN A 546 33.54 -19.18 2.48
N VAL A 547 32.64 -18.44 3.14
CA VAL A 547 31.25 -18.30 2.69
C VAL A 547 31.19 -17.60 1.32
N THR A 548 32.03 -16.59 1.07
CA THR A 548 32.12 -15.96 -0.26
C THR A 548 32.54 -16.99 -1.33
N SER A 549 33.54 -17.86 -1.02
CA SER A 549 33.91 -18.93 -1.90
C SER A 549 32.78 -19.93 -2.15
N ASP A 550 31.97 -20.25 -1.14
CA ASP A 550 30.82 -21.14 -1.27
C ASP A 550 29.75 -20.55 -2.21
N PHE A 551 29.44 -19.25 -2.09
CA PHE A 551 28.56 -18.56 -3.04
C PHE A 551 29.11 -18.61 -4.47
N VAL A 552 30.41 -18.37 -4.67
CA VAL A 552 31.06 -18.42 -5.98
C VAL A 552 30.96 -19.80 -6.59
N GLN A 553 31.22 -20.88 -5.79
CA GLN A 553 31.11 -22.25 -6.27
C GLN A 553 29.67 -22.64 -6.61
N ALA A 554 28.69 -22.19 -5.81
CA ALA A 554 27.28 -22.39 -6.10
C ALA A 554 26.87 -21.68 -7.38
N ALA A 555 27.35 -20.45 -7.63
CA ALA A 555 27.09 -19.72 -8.87
C ALA A 555 27.63 -20.44 -10.11
N ARG A 556 28.84 -20.98 -10.04
CA ARG A 556 29.41 -21.81 -11.14
C ARG A 556 28.58 -23.05 -11.41
N ARG A 557 28.13 -23.76 -10.36
CA ARG A 557 27.25 -24.92 -10.50
C ARG A 557 25.88 -24.56 -11.04
N ALA A 558 25.36 -23.34 -10.70
CA ALA A 558 24.13 -22.82 -11.29
C ALA A 558 24.26 -22.59 -12.80
N ASP A 559 25.40 -22.07 -13.26
CA ASP A 559 25.69 -21.93 -14.69
C ASP A 559 25.81 -23.29 -15.38
N GLU A 560 26.54 -24.23 -14.79
CA GLU A 560 26.65 -25.61 -15.26
C GLU A 560 25.28 -26.31 -15.36
N ALA A 561 24.38 -26.06 -14.41
CA ALA A 561 23.01 -26.58 -14.42
C ALA A 561 22.12 -25.90 -15.49
N GLY A 562 22.54 -24.76 -16.04
CA GLY A 562 21.84 -24.03 -17.12
C GLY A 562 20.83 -22.99 -16.67
N PHE A 563 20.87 -22.55 -15.42
CA PHE A 563 19.99 -21.48 -14.92
C PHE A 563 20.14 -20.18 -15.73
N ASP A 564 19.02 -19.46 -15.88
CA ASP A 564 18.95 -18.20 -16.63
C ASP A 564 19.28 -16.97 -15.77
N LEU A 565 19.09 -17.06 -14.43
CA LEU A 565 19.24 -15.96 -13.49
C LEU A 565 19.70 -16.49 -12.13
N ILE A 566 20.55 -15.72 -11.43
CA ILE A 566 20.82 -15.89 -9.99
C ILE A 566 20.08 -14.78 -9.22
N GLU A 567 19.46 -15.16 -8.11
CA GLU A 567 18.99 -14.23 -7.08
C GLU A 567 19.80 -14.45 -5.80
N LEU A 568 20.50 -13.41 -5.30
CA LEU A 568 21.14 -13.46 -3.99
C LEU A 568 20.13 -13.14 -2.89
N HIS A 569 20.05 -13.99 -1.89
CA HIS A 569 19.13 -13.79 -0.78
C HIS A 569 19.74 -12.93 0.33
N CYS A 570 19.46 -11.63 0.29
CA CYS A 570 19.89 -10.64 1.28
C CYS A 570 18.72 -10.15 2.18
N ALA A 571 17.70 -11.01 2.41
CA ALA A 571 16.48 -10.67 3.14
C ALA A 571 16.22 -11.61 4.34
N HIS A 572 15.16 -11.33 5.10
CA HIS A 572 14.48 -12.21 6.06
C HIS A 572 15.34 -12.65 7.24
N GLY A 573 16.39 -11.90 7.58
CA GLY A 573 17.27 -12.21 8.71
C GLY A 573 18.24 -13.37 8.48
N TYR A 574 18.39 -13.85 7.23
CA TYR A 574 19.39 -14.82 6.84
C TYR A 574 20.80 -14.22 6.83
N LEU A 575 21.85 -14.95 6.48
CA LEU A 575 23.22 -14.54 6.72
C LEU A 575 23.56 -13.16 6.19
N LEU A 576 23.37 -12.90 4.88
CA LEU A 576 23.68 -11.59 4.29
C LEU A 576 22.80 -10.49 4.85
N SER A 577 21.50 -10.78 5.09
CA SER A 577 20.59 -9.87 5.78
C SER A 577 21.04 -9.52 7.19
N SER A 578 21.70 -10.44 7.90
CA SER A 578 22.19 -10.20 9.26
C SER A 578 23.26 -9.11 9.33
N PHE A 579 23.99 -8.87 8.23
CA PHE A 579 24.92 -7.75 8.12
C PHE A 579 24.19 -6.44 7.83
N ILE A 580 23.12 -6.47 7.05
CA ILE A 580 22.42 -5.28 6.57
C ILE A 580 21.61 -4.60 7.69
N SER A 581 20.86 -5.38 8.46
CA SER A 581 19.99 -4.81 9.51
C SER A 581 20.77 -4.38 10.75
N PRO A 582 20.52 -3.15 11.27
CA PRO A 582 21.13 -2.69 12.52
C PRO A 582 20.64 -3.48 13.75
N LEU A 583 19.54 -4.22 13.64
CA LEU A 583 19.04 -5.07 14.74
C LEU A 583 19.90 -6.31 14.93
N THR A 584 20.55 -6.79 13.88
CA THR A 584 21.34 -8.04 13.86
C THR A 584 22.83 -7.81 13.70
N ASN A 585 23.26 -6.61 13.28
CA ASN A 585 24.65 -6.23 13.14
C ASN A 585 25.07 -5.27 14.26
N ARG A 586 25.80 -5.78 15.22
CA ARG A 586 26.40 -5.02 16.35
C ARG A 586 27.91 -4.89 16.24
N ARG A 587 28.44 -5.06 15.02
CA ARG A 587 29.89 -4.98 14.77
C ARG A 587 30.39 -3.54 14.92
N THR A 588 31.63 -3.43 15.40
CA THR A 588 32.35 -2.16 15.57
C THR A 588 33.54 -2.03 14.62
N ASP A 589 33.74 -3.06 13.76
CA ASP A 589 34.75 -3.06 12.70
C ASP A 589 34.19 -2.45 11.39
N ALA A 590 34.93 -2.61 10.30
CA ALA A 590 34.58 -2.06 8.99
C ALA A 590 33.27 -2.63 8.38
N TYR A 591 32.69 -3.67 8.95
CA TYR A 591 31.48 -4.37 8.50
C TYR A 591 30.24 -4.01 9.33
N GLY A 592 30.30 -3.02 10.21
CA GLY A 592 29.22 -2.55 11.05
C GLY A 592 28.98 -1.03 10.94
N GLY A 593 28.15 -0.49 11.84
CA GLY A 593 27.89 0.95 11.94
C GLY A 593 26.92 1.47 10.85
N PRO A 594 27.30 2.49 10.05
CA PRO A 594 26.46 3.07 9.02
C PRO A 594 26.18 2.09 7.89
N ILE A 595 25.21 2.41 7.03
CA ILE A 595 24.74 1.48 5.99
C ILE A 595 25.87 1.03 5.05
N GLU A 596 26.83 1.89 4.75
CA GLU A 596 27.98 1.57 3.91
C GLU A 596 28.86 0.49 4.54
N GLY A 597 29.06 0.51 5.85
CA GLY A 597 29.76 -0.54 6.58
C GLY A 597 28.96 -1.85 6.62
N ARG A 598 27.66 -1.76 6.89
CA ARG A 598 26.74 -2.90 6.94
C ARG A 598 26.58 -3.58 5.57
N MET A 599 26.64 -2.83 4.48
CA MET A 599 26.58 -3.35 3.12
C MET A 599 27.91 -3.90 2.59
N ARG A 600 29.04 -3.62 3.21
CA ARG A 600 30.37 -4.02 2.73
C ARG A 600 30.46 -5.50 2.43
N TYR A 601 30.13 -6.37 3.37
CA TYR A 601 30.21 -7.81 3.16
C TYR A 601 29.17 -8.34 2.14
N PRO A 602 27.90 -7.97 2.19
CA PRO A 602 26.94 -8.30 1.13
C PRO A 602 27.40 -7.90 -0.28
N LEU A 603 28.06 -6.75 -0.43
CA LEU A 603 28.60 -6.30 -1.72
C LEU A 603 29.87 -7.07 -2.13
N GLU A 604 30.74 -7.43 -1.19
CA GLU A 604 31.91 -8.33 -1.48
C GLU A 604 31.41 -9.66 -2.04
N VAL A 605 30.34 -10.25 -1.43
CA VAL A 605 29.74 -11.49 -1.94
C VAL A 605 29.10 -11.26 -3.32
N PHE A 606 28.36 -10.16 -3.48
CA PHE A 606 27.74 -9.85 -4.77
C PHE A 606 28.77 -9.73 -5.89
N ASP A 607 29.84 -8.96 -5.68
CA ASP A 607 30.90 -8.74 -6.66
C ASP A 607 31.61 -10.05 -7.03
N ALA A 608 31.93 -10.88 -6.04
CA ALA A 608 32.55 -12.18 -6.25
C ALA A 608 31.65 -13.13 -7.07
N VAL A 609 30.36 -13.15 -6.78
CA VAL A 609 29.38 -13.93 -7.55
C VAL A 609 29.21 -13.34 -8.96
N ARG A 610 29.10 -12.00 -9.10
CA ARG A 610 28.98 -11.35 -10.40
C ARG A 610 30.18 -11.68 -11.30
N ALA A 611 31.39 -11.69 -10.75
CA ALA A 611 32.61 -12.04 -11.49
C ALA A 611 32.66 -13.52 -11.93
N ALA A 612 31.95 -14.41 -11.25
CA ALA A 612 31.89 -15.84 -11.56
C ALA A 612 30.68 -16.24 -12.45
N TRP A 613 29.67 -15.40 -12.55
CA TRP A 613 28.45 -15.59 -13.33
C TRP A 613 28.58 -14.96 -14.71
N PRO A 614 28.11 -15.60 -15.79
CA PRO A 614 28.21 -15.03 -17.14
C PRO A 614 27.68 -13.59 -17.23
N GLU A 615 28.40 -12.71 -17.90
CA GLU A 615 28.09 -11.28 -17.97
C GLU A 615 26.70 -11.02 -18.62
N GLU A 616 26.35 -11.80 -19.63
CA GLU A 616 25.08 -11.71 -20.34
C GLU A 616 23.88 -12.20 -19.52
N LYS A 617 24.07 -12.97 -18.46
CA LYS A 617 23.02 -13.47 -17.58
C LYS A 617 22.75 -12.47 -16.44
N PRO A 618 21.48 -12.16 -16.12
CA PRO A 618 21.15 -11.21 -15.07
C PRO A 618 21.37 -11.77 -13.65
N MET A 619 21.54 -10.82 -12.70
CA MET A 619 21.52 -11.07 -11.27
C MET A 619 20.46 -10.23 -10.57
N SER A 620 19.63 -10.90 -9.77
CA SER A 620 18.67 -10.33 -8.84
C SER A 620 19.24 -10.31 -7.41
N VAL A 621 18.81 -9.36 -6.60
CA VAL A 621 19.05 -9.38 -5.15
C VAL A 621 17.73 -9.24 -4.42
N ARG A 622 17.41 -10.19 -3.53
CA ARG A 622 16.24 -10.09 -2.67
C ARG A 622 16.60 -9.41 -1.36
N ILE A 623 15.87 -8.38 -0.99
CA ILE A 623 16.12 -7.57 0.22
C ILE A 623 14.90 -7.53 1.13
N SER A 624 15.12 -7.30 2.43
CA SER A 624 14.10 -6.81 3.36
C SER A 624 14.11 -5.29 3.39
N ALA A 625 13.11 -4.67 2.77
CA ALA A 625 13.03 -3.21 2.66
C ALA A 625 12.77 -2.50 3.99
N THR A 626 12.29 -3.20 4.99
CA THR A 626 12.09 -2.73 6.36
C THR A 626 12.05 -3.94 7.30
N ASP A 627 12.49 -3.74 8.55
CA ASP A 627 12.39 -4.77 9.59
C ASP A 627 11.05 -4.76 10.32
N TRP A 628 10.22 -3.70 10.14
CA TRP A 628 8.99 -3.45 10.91
C TRP A 628 9.18 -3.52 12.42
N ALA A 629 10.37 -3.16 12.88
CA ALA A 629 10.74 -3.13 14.28
C ALA A 629 11.46 -1.82 14.61
N PRO A 630 11.32 -1.28 15.84
CA PRO A 630 12.03 -0.08 16.26
C PRO A 630 13.55 -0.26 16.17
N GLY A 631 14.25 0.74 15.62
CA GLY A 631 15.70 0.71 15.42
C GLY A 631 16.17 -0.18 14.27
N GLY A 632 15.24 -0.69 13.42
CA GLY A 632 15.54 -1.39 12.19
C GLY A 632 15.89 -0.45 11.03
N LEU A 633 15.90 -1.01 9.80
CA LEU A 633 16.19 -0.29 8.56
C LEU A 633 15.26 0.91 8.37
N THR A 634 15.85 2.06 8.07
CA THR A 634 15.14 3.29 7.70
C THR A 634 14.83 3.34 6.20
N THR A 635 13.98 4.27 5.80
CA THR A 635 13.72 4.55 4.37
C THR A 635 14.98 5.00 3.64
N ASP A 636 15.82 5.82 4.30
CA ASP A 636 17.09 6.29 3.73
C ASP A 636 18.09 5.14 3.57
N ASP A 637 18.18 4.22 4.55
CA ASP A 637 18.96 2.99 4.42
C ASP A 637 18.50 2.16 3.21
N LEU A 638 17.18 2.02 3.01
CA LEU A 638 16.62 1.27 1.89
C LEU A 638 17.02 1.87 0.53
N VAL A 639 16.92 3.17 0.39
CA VAL A 639 17.33 3.84 -0.85
C VAL A 639 18.83 3.71 -1.06
N ALA A 640 19.64 3.96 -0.03
CA ALA A 640 21.10 3.89 -0.10
C ALA A 640 21.59 2.48 -0.47
N LEU A 641 21.11 1.43 0.19
CA LEU A 641 21.49 0.04 -0.15
C LEU A 641 21.07 -0.34 -1.57
N SER A 642 19.92 0.13 -2.03
CA SER A 642 19.42 -0.16 -3.38
C SER A 642 20.27 0.55 -4.46
N VAL A 643 20.71 1.78 -4.20
CA VAL A 643 21.66 2.51 -5.06
C VAL A 643 23.00 1.78 -5.12
N MET A 644 23.57 1.37 -3.97
CA MET A 644 24.81 0.61 -3.92
C MET A 644 24.72 -0.69 -4.74
N LEU A 645 23.65 -1.47 -4.57
CA LEU A 645 23.44 -2.70 -5.34
C LEU A 645 23.38 -2.43 -6.85
N ARG A 646 22.66 -1.39 -7.27
CA ARG A 646 22.62 -0.97 -8.68
C ARG A 646 24.00 -0.59 -9.20
N GLU A 647 24.77 0.19 -8.44
CA GLU A 647 26.12 0.65 -8.82
C GLU A 647 27.11 -0.52 -8.93
N HIS A 648 26.94 -1.58 -8.15
CA HIS A 648 27.66 -2.84 -8.25
C HIS A 648 27.16 -3.76 -9.38
N GLY A 649 26.05 -3.42 -10.05
CA GLY A 649 25.57 -4.12 -11.25
C GLY A 649 24.43 -5.11 -11.01
N ALA A 650 23.64 -4.93 -9.93
CA ALA A 650 22.38 -5.64 -9.77
C ALA A 650 21.39 -5.21 -10.86
N ASP A 651 20.84 -6.17 -11.58
CA ASP A 651 19.96 -5.92 -12.72
C ASP A 651 18.52 -5.67 -12.28
N ILE A 652 18.10 -6.24 -11.14
CA ILE A 652 16.76 -6.13 -10.56
C ILE A 652 16.81 -6.39 -9.06
N ILE A 653 15.97 -5.69 -8.30
CA ILE A 653 15.83 -5.89 -6.85
C ILE A 653 14.48 -6.49 -6.53
N HIS A 654 14.45 -7.66 -5.86
CA HIS A 654 13.25 -8.32 -5.37
C HIS A 654 12.92 -7.79 -3.97
N VAL A 655 11.90 -6.93 -3.89
CA VAL A 655 11.61 -6.15 -2.68
C VAL A 655 10.62 -6.89 -1.79
N SER A 656 11.15 -7.52 -0.73
CA SER A 656 10.40 -8.12 0.37
C SER A 656 10.49 -7.27 1.63
N ALA A 657 10.07 -7.78 2.79
CA ALA A 657 10.19 -7.06 4.06
C ALA A 657 10.05 -7.98 5.28
N GLY A 658 10.58 -7.56 6.42
CA GLY A 658 10.42 -8.21 7.72
C GLY A 658 11.19 -9.51 7.90
N GLN A 659 10.77 -10.27 8.90
CA GLN A 659 11.35 -11.57 9.33
C GLN A 659 12.82 -11.50 9.80
N THR A 660 13.37 -10.32 9.96
CA THR A 660 14.73 -10.11 10.46
C THR A 660 14.78 -10.28 11.97
N ASP A 661 13.76 -9.83 12.67
CA ASP A 661 13.68 -9.84 14.13
C ASP A 661 12.29 -10.28 14.60
N PRO A 662 12.17 -11.05 15.70
CA PRO A 662 10.87 -11.51 16.23
C PRO A 662 9.94 -10.38 16.69
N SER A 663 10.49 -9.23 17.04
CA SER A 663 9.70 -8.04 17.42
C SER A 663 8.99 -7.35 16.25
N SER A 664 9.21 -7.83 15.02
CA SER A 664 8.59 -7.31 13.80
C SER A 664 7.06 -7.30 13.89
N LYS A 665 6.44 -6.15 13.58
CA LYS A 665 4.99 -5.95 13.61
C LYS A 665 4.49 -5.44 12.26
N PRO A 666 4.43 -6.30 11.23
CA PRO A 666 3.95 -5.89 9.91
C PRO A 666 2.44 -5.62 9.92
N GLU A 667 2.03 -4.55 9.26
CA GLU A 667 0.63 -4.30 8.97
C GLU A 667 0.22 -5.00 7.67
N TYR A 668 -0.27 -6.22 7.79
CA TYR A 668 -0.73 -7.00 6.63
C TYR A 668 -1.95 -6.38 5.97
N GLY A 669 -1.99 -6.47 4.65
CA GLY A 669 -3.11 -6.03 3.84
C GLY A 669 -2.85 -6.32 2.36
N ARG A 670 -3.80 -5.95 1.49
CA ARG A 670 -3.64 -6.07 0.05
C ARG A 670 -2.45 -5.20 -0.40
N LEU A 671 -1.50 -5.79 -1.14
CA LEU A 671 -0.34 -5.10 -1.73
C LEU A 671 0.55 -4.36 -0.70
N PHE A 672 0.63 -4.86 0.55
CA PHE A 672 1.24 -4.13 1.67
C PHE A 672 2.74 -3.82 1.52
N GLN A 673 3.46 -4.56 0.65
CA GLN A 673 4.87 -4.30 0.34
C GLN A 673 5.08 -3.53 -0.97
N THR A 674 4.05 -3.39 -1.80
CA THR A 674 4.14 -2.70 -3.10
C THR A 674 4.66 -1.25 -2.99
N PRO A 675 4.28 -0.44 -1.98
CA PRO A 675 4.85 0.91 -1.81
C PRO A 675 6.37 0.92 -1.59
N LEU A 676 6.94 -0.15 -1.02
CA LEU A 676 8.38 -0.29 -0.82
C LEU A 676 9.10 -0.59 -2.15
N SER A 677 8.50 -1.44 -3.00
CA SER A 677 8.98 -1.69 -4.35
C SER A 677 8.94 -0.44 -5.22
N GLU A 678 7.83 0.32 -5.15
CA GLU A 678 7.66 1.60 -5.83
C GLU A 678 8.75 2.62 -5.41
N LEU A 679 9.04 2.70 -4.11
CA LEU A 679 10.09 3.55 -3.57
C LEU A 679 11.46 3.20 -4.16
N VAL A 680 11.85 1.93 -4.09
CA VAL A 680 13.14 1.45 -4.64
C VAL A 680 13.23 1.75 -6.14
N ARG A 681 12.17 1.43 -6.90
CA ARG A 681 12.14 1.64 -8.34
C ARG A 681 12.32 3.11 -8.73
N LEU A 682 11.63 4.01 -8.05
CA LEU A 682 11.62 5.43 -8.43
C LEU A 682 12.80 6.22 -7.87
N GLU A 683 13.25 5.92 -6.64
CA GLU A 683 14.35 6.66 -6.00
C GLU A 683 15.73 6.05 -6.34
N ALA A 684 15.89 4.74 -6.25
CA ALA A 684 17.16 4.10 -6.60
C ALA A 684 17.31 3.88 -8.11
N LYS A 685 16.25 4.07 -8.92
CA LYS A 685 16.24 3.93 -10.39
C LYS A 685 16.78 2.58 -10.86
N VAL A 686 16.31 1.53 -10.24
CA VAL A 686 16.63 0.14 -10.56
C VAL A 686 15.33 -0.63 -10.75
N PRO A 687 15.25 -1.56 -11.72
CA PRO A 687 14.07 -2.43 -11.88
C PRO A 687 13.75 -3.18 -10.60
N THR A 688 12.45 -3.48 -10.38
CA THR A 688 12.02 -4.17 -9.18
C THR A 688 11.06 -5.32 -9.43
N ILE A 689 11.11 -6.33 -8.54
CA ILE A 689 10.09 -7.37 -8.40
C ILE A 689 9.30 -7.05 -7.14
N ALA A 690 8.01 -6.79 -7.28
CA ALA A 690 7.12 -6.63 -6.13
C ALA A 690 6.62 -7.99 -5.64
N VAL A 691 6.54 -8.17 -4.32
CA VAL A 691 5.93 -9.32 -3.66
C VAL A 691 5.11 -8.84 -2.46
N GLY A 692 4.22 -9.64 -1.94
CA GLY A 692 3.48 -9.35 -0.72
C GLY A 692 1.97 -9.16 -0.93
N ASN A 693 1.23 -10.25 -0.74
CA ASN A 693 -0.22 -10.32 -0.84
C ASN A 693 -0.78 -9.82 -2.20
N ILE A 694 -0.08 -10.15 -3.29
CA ILE A 694 -0.55 -10.03 -4.67
C ILE A 694 -1.35 -11.30 -4.96
N GLN A 695 -2.65 -11.18 -5.26
CA GLN A 695 -3.55 -12.32 -5.35
C GLN A 695 -4.28 -12.44 -6.70
N SER A 696 -4.59 -11.31 -7.34
CA SER A 696 -5.38 -11.25 -8.56
C SER A 696 -4.59 -10.68 -9.74
N TYR A 697 -5.01 -10.98 -10.96
CA TYR A 697 -4.46 -10.34 -12.15
C TYR A 697 -4.71 -8.82 -12.17
N ALA A 698 -5.82 -8.38 -11.56
CA ALA A 698 -6.08 -6.96 -11.38
C ALA A 698 -5.02 -6.27 -10.49
N ASP A 699 -4.44 -6.98 -9.51
CA ASP A 699 -3.32 -6.50 -8.71
C ASP A 699 -2.07 -6.35 -9.57
N VAL A 700 -1.71 -7.40 -10.33
CA VAL A 700 -0.52 -7.40 -11.20
C VAL A 700 -0.62 -6.30 -12.25
N ASN A 701 -1.74 -6.21 -12.98
CA ASN A 701 -1.95 -5.15 -13.97
C ASN A 701 -1.84 -3.76 -13.35
N SER A 702 -2.40 -3.55 -12.14
CA SER A 702 -2.34 -2.26 -11.44
C SER A 702 -0.93 -1.88 -11.03
N ILE A 703 -0.11 -2.84 -10.59
CA ILE A 703 1.28 -2.61 -10.19
C ILE A 703 2.12 -2.21 -11.41
N ILE A 704 2.02 -2.97 -12.51
CA ILE A 704 2.79 -2.74 -13.73
C ILE A 704 2.37 -1.42 -14.39
N ALA A 705 1.07 -1.19 -14.57
CA ALA A 705 0.54 -0.01 -15.25
C ALA A 705 0.81 1.31 -14.48
N ALA A 706 0.91 1.26 -13.16
CA ALA A 706 1.26 2.42 -12.34
C ALA A 706 2.77 2.61 -12.16
N GLY A 707 3.61 1.78 -12.77
CA GLY A 707 5.07 1.84 -12.62
C GLY A 707 5.57 1.55 -11.21
N ARG A 708 4.83 0.76 -10.41
CA ARG A 708 5.22 0.43 -9.02
C ARG A 708 6.26 -0.68 -8.94
N ALA A 709 6.29 -1.55 -9.93
CA ALA A 709 7.31 -2.55 -10.13
C ALA A 709 7.38 -2.96 -11.61
N ASP A 710 8.42 -3.64 -11.99
CA ASP A 710 8.59 -4.17 -13.34
C ASP A 710 8.11 -5.62 -13.45
N LEU A 711 8.20 -6.38 -12.37
CA LEU A 711 7.72 -7.76 -12.25
C LEU A 711 6.94 -7.94 -10.95
N CYS A 712 6.07 -8.96 -10.91
CA CYS A 712 5.28 -9.32 -9.74
C CYS A 712 5.51 -10.78 -9.36
N ALA A 713 6.01 -11.01 -8.13
CA ALA A 713 6.20 -12.35 -7.60
C ALA A 713 5.01 -12.80 -6.76
N LEU A 714 4.47 -13.97 -7.10
CA LEU A 714 3.36 -14.59 -6.41
C LEU A 714 3.82 -15.88 -5.73
N ALA A 715 3.49 -16.04 -4.45
CA ALA A 715 3.80 -17.23 -3.66
C ALA A 715 2.57 -18.11 -3.47
N ARG A 716 1.76 -17.79 -2.46
CA ARG A 716 0.57 -18.60 -2.09
C ARG A 716 -0.44 -18.77 -3.22
N ALA A 717 -0.58 -17.79 -4.11
CA ALA A 717 -1.43 -17.93 -5.29
C ALA A 717 -0.94 -19.09 -6.19
N HIS A 718 0.38 -19.19 -6.43
CA HIS A 718 0.96 -20.30 -7.19
C HIS A 718 1.05 -21.63 -6.41
N LEU A 719 1.03 -21.61 -5.06
CA LEU A 719 0.88 -22.86 -4.28
C LEU A 719 -0.53 -23.42 -4.42
N TYR A 720 -1.53 -22.53 -4.37
CA TYR A 720 -2.93 -22.90 -4.50
C TYR A 720 -3.27 -23.35 -5.92
N ASP A 721 -2.77 -22.60 -6.92
CA ASP A 721 -3.04 -22.84 -8.34
C ASP A 721 -1.74 -22.75 -9.17
N PRO A 722 -1.11 -23.88 -9.52
CA PRO A 722 0.08 -23.89 -10.38
C PRO A 722 -0.15 -23.28 -11.77
N TYR A 723 -1.39 -23.27 -12.26
CA TYR A 723 -1.79 -22.71 -13.54
C TYR A 723 -2.39 -21.29 -13.44
N TRP A 724 -2.17 -20.62 -12.34
CA TRP A 724 -2.72 -19.28 -12.04
C TRP A 724 -2.52 -18.29 -13.20
N THR A 725 -1.33 -18.25 -13.81
CA THR A 725 -1.04 -17.32 -14.91
C THR A 725 -1.90 -17.61 -16.15
N ARG A 726 -2.15 -18.88 -16.46
CA ARG A 726 -3.04 -19.27 -17.59
C ARG A 726 -4.50 -18.97 -17.28
N HIS A 727 -4.94 -19.20 -16.05
CA HIS A 727 -6.29 -18.83 -15.64
C HIS A 727 -6.48 -17.32 -15.71
N ALA A 728 -5.51 -16.52 -15.24
CA ALA A 728 -5.52 -15.08 -15.36
C ALA A 728 -5.54 -14.59 -16.84
N ALA A 729 -4.87 -15.29 -17.75
CA ALA A 729 -4.94 -15.01 -19.18
C ALA A 729 -6.33 -15.29 -19.75
N ALA A 730 -6.89 -16.46 -19.45
CA ALA A 730 -8.21 -16.86 -19.91
C ALA A 730 -9.32 -15.92 -19.43
N GLU A 731 -9.28 -15.50 -18.16
CA GLU A 731 -10.23 -14.53 -17.60
C GLU A 731 -10.18 -13.16 -18.28
N GLN A 732 -9.01 -12.76 -18.79
CA GLN A 732 -8.80 -11.52 -19.51
C GLN A 732 -8.98 -11.63 -21.04
N GLY A 733 -9.29 -12.83 -21.56
CA GLY A 733 -9.40 -13.09 -23.00
C GLY A 733 -8.06 -12.96 -23.72
N PHE A 734 -6.94 -13.23 -23.03
CA PHE A 734 -5.60 -13.22 -23.59
C PHE A 734 -5.12 -14.65 -23.88
N ASP A 735 -4.64 -14.89 -25.08
CA ASP A 735 -4.19 -16.21 -25.51
C ASP A 735 -2.72 -16.44 -25.16
N LEU A 736 -2.45 -17.31 -24.17
CA LEU A 736 -1.13 -17.87 -23.94
C LEU A 736 -0.96 -19.18 -24.70
N GLU A 737 0.13 -19.32 -25.44
CA GLU A 737 0.45 -20.55 -26.17
C GLU A 737 0.50 -21.76 -25.23
N TRP A 738 -0.33 -22.76 -25.49
CA TRP A 738 -0.37 -23.99 -24.71
C TRP A 738 0.76 -24.95 -25.12
N PRO A 739 1.29 -25.76 -24.18
CA PRO A 739 2.15 -26.87 -24.54
C PRO A 739 1.46 -27.76 -25.57
N PRO A 740 2.20 -28.33 -26.54
CA PRO A 740 1.58 -29.13 -27.60
C PRO A 740 0.66 -30.25 -27.11
N GLN A 741 0.96 -30.83 -25.95
CA GLN A 741 0.19 -31.88 -25.30
C GLN A 741 -1.20 -31.42 -24.84
N TYR A 742 -1.37 -30.10 -24.59
CA TYR A 742 -2.61 -29.51 -24.07
C TYR A 742 -3.33 -28.62 -25.10
N ARG A 743 -2.92 -28.60 -26.37
CA ARG A 743 -3.56 -27.79 -27.42
C ARG A 743 -5.06 -28.03 -27.60
N SER A 744 -5.55 -29.21 -27.21
CA SER A 744 -6.98 -29.50 -27.23
C SER A 744 -7.83 -28.56 -26.38
N VAL A 745 -7.20 -27.86 -25.38
CA VAL A 745 -7.89 -26.89 -24.51
C VAL A 745 -7.88 -25.45 -25.03
N GLU A 746 -7.16 -25.14 -26.13
CA GLU A 746 -7.10 -23.77 -26.69
C GLU A 746 -8.49 -23.20 -27.03
N ARG A 747 -9.45 -24.06 -27.38
CA ARG A 747 -10.84 -23.68 -27.66
C ARG A 747 -11.80 -23.98 -26.52
N TYR A 748 -11.27 -24.44 -25.39
CA TYR A 748 -12.09 -24.76 -24.22
C TYR A 748 -12.38 -23.51 -23.42
N THR A 749 -13.62 -23.05 -23.47
CA THR A 749 -14.06 -21.94 -22.64
C THR A 749 -14.50 -22.48 -21.30
N LEU A 750 -13.71 -22.28 -20.25
CA LEU A 750 -14.13 -22.50 -18.88
C LEU A 750 -15.36 -21.60 -18.60
N ARG A 751 -16.53 -22.17 -18.57
CA ARG A 751 -17.71 -21.51 -17.99
C ARG A 751 -17.50 -21.51 -16.48
N MET A 752 -16.87 -20.48 -15.96
CA MET A 752 -16.88 -20.21 -14.54
C MET A 752 -18.32 -19.92 -14.12
N ARG A 753 -18.87 -20.75 -13.26
CA ARG A 753 -20.20 -20.61 -12.70
C ARG A 753 -20.21 -19.58 -11.57
#